data_acc47c9112ec4f8e2203c9b1f87328a0
#
_entry.id   acc47c9112ec4f8e2203c9b1f87328a0
#
_cell.length_a   1.000
_cell.length_b   1.000
_cell.length_c   1.000
_cell.angle_alpha   90.00
_cell.angle_beta   90.00
_cell.angle_gamma   90.00
#
_symmetry.space_group_name_H-M   'P 1'
#
loop_
_entity.id
_entity.type
_entity.pdbx_description
1 polymer ?
#
loop_
_entity_poly.entity_id
_entity_poly.type
_entity_poly.pdbx_seq_one_letter_code
_entity_poly.pdbx_strand_id
1 'polypeptide(L)'
;MKPITRILTTLLLVSGTLPNAFSQQTRPPAVPLIAHNPYFSVWSMADHLTDESTKHWTGTEQPMNGIARIDGVNYRYMGSHPHGVPAMKQDSVDVEATRTIYVFEAAGVKLEVEFFTPAFPQDLNLLSRPVTYLTWKAASTDGRSHEVSVLLDVDGRIAVDQDNQAVTWARSDVEGLRVLSIGSRDQRVLNRSGDNLRIDWGYFHLCVPSDEQASMAMSSNALSQFVKSGTLPSSDDMDMPQTPRDHAAHLAVMLSLEVAPEKPAAAHVLLSYTEEYAIEYFERKLRPYWQRNNEPVQAMLAEAEREYAPLETRSEKYDAELKGDLERAGGPGYAQLALLAYRQALAAHGLVADINGDPMLFAKENFSNGDMATVDVLYPSAPFFLFFNPALLEAQVRPVLEYAAMPRWKFPFAPHDLGRYPLANGQEYGGGEQTEENQMPVEESGNLLILGAALGRAQGDWHVAKEFWPEFTKWAKYVREKGLDPENQLCTDDFAGHLAHNANLSIKAIEGLGAYAEMARGLGENSVADDYTAAAKQMAAQWETMARDGDHYKLAFDRPGTWSQKYNLVWDQLLDLNLFAPRVRETEIAFYLKHLNLYGLPLDNRADYTKLDWEIWTATMANPTDFKAFLDPIVKWVNETPTRVPLTDWYDTKNGKQIGFQARSVVGGVYIKALADKEVADKWRGMAGK
;
A
#
# COMPACT_ATOMS: atom_id res chain seq x y z
N MET A 1 51.51 23.70 -60.59
CA MET A 1 50.13 23.16 -60.68
C MET A 1 50.19 21.69 -60.35
N LYS A 2 49.74 21.29 -59.19
CA LYS A 2 49.55 19.88 -58.81
C LYS A 2 48.09 19.70 -58.41
N PRO A 3 47.38 18.63 -58.84
CA PRO A 3 45.96 18.43 -58.52
C PRO A 3 45.81 17.86 -57.13
N ILE A 4 44.79 18.38 -56.43
CA ILE A 4 44.34 17.93 -55.08
C ILE A 4 43.34 16.81 -55.32
N THR A 5 43.70 15.59 -54.83
CA THR A 5 42.84 14.43 -54.82
C THR A 5 41.95 14.49 -53.58
N ARG A 6 40.63 14.59 -53.77
CA ARG A 6 39.62 14.48 -52.68
C ARG A 6 39.37 12.99 -52.43
N ILE A 7 39.67 12.55 -51.20
CA ILE A 7 39.28 11.21 -50.70
C ILE A 7 37.86 11.35 -50.15
N LEU A 8 36.91 10.65 -50.72
CA LEU A 8 35.55 10.47 -50.20
C LEU A 8 35.56 9.34 -49.17
N THR A 9 35.39 9.65 -47.91
CA THR A 9 35.22 8.65 -46.87
C THR A 9 33.73 8.31 -46.76
N THR A 10 33.36 7.12 -47.24
CA THR A 10 32.01 6.56 -47.11
C THR A 10 31.84 6.03 -45.68
N LEU A 11 31.00 6.68 -44.88
CA LEU A 11 30.56 6.17 -43.58
C LEU A 11 29.50 5.08 -43.83
N LEU A 12 29.85 3.81 -43.56
CA LEU A 12 28.87 2.74 -43.44
C LEU A 12 28.16 2.88 -42.08
N LEU A 13 26.90 3.29 -42.12
CA LEU A 13 25.97 3.16 -41.02
C LEU A 13 25.61 1.66 -40.86
N VAL A 14 26.21 0.97 -39.89
CA VAL A 14 25.75 -0.34 -39.42
C VAL A 14 24.53 -0.07 -38.52
N SER A 15 23.34 -0.26 -39.08
CA SER A 15 22.10 -0.36 -38.26
C SER A 15 22.11 -1.66 -37.50
N GLY A 16 22.66 -1.62 -36.30
CA GLY A 16 22.50 -2.69 -35.32
C GLY A 16 21.05 -2.72 -34.86
N THR A 17 20.27 -3.70 -35.31
CA THR A 17 19.01 -4.09 -34.69
C THR A 17 19.33 -4.64 -33.32
N LEU A 18 19.13 -3.81 -32.27
CA LEU A 18 19.05 -4.31 -30.90
C LEU A 18 17.90 -5.33 -30.88
N PRO A 19 18.10 -6.52 -30.29
CA PRO A 19 16.99 -7.41 -30.09
C PRO A 19 15.98 -6.70 -29.18
N ASN A 20 14.74 -6.56 -29.65
CA ASN A 20 13.62 -6.23 -28.80
C ASN A 20 13.62 -7.25 -27.64
N ALA A 21 14.09 -6.86 -26.48
CA ALA A 21 13.73 -7.55 -25.25
C ALA A 21 12.20 -7.46 -25.19
N PHE A 22 11.51 -8.56 -25.40
CA PHE A 22 10.10 -8.67 -25.11
C PHE A 22 9.94 -8.24 -23.65
N SER A 23 9.47 -7.02 -23.41
CA SER A 23 8.95 -6.61 -22.13
C SER A 23 7.87 -7.64 -21.80
N GLN A 24 8.09 -8.48 -20.83
CA GLN A 24 7.08 -9.40 -20.36
C GLN A 24 5.92 -8.53 -19.86
N GLN A 25 4.77 -8.61 -20.54
CA GLN A 25 3.60 -7.79 -20.20
C GLN A 25 3.24 -8.12 -18.75
N THR A 26 3.29 -7.13 -17.89
CA THR A 26 2.98 -7.31 -16.48
C THR A 26 1.50 -7.61 -16.32
N ARG A 27 1.17 -8.59 -15.46
CA ARG A 27 -0.21 -8.98 -15.13
C ARG A 27 -0.42 -8.85 -13.63
N PRO A 28 -0.61 -7.60 -13.11
CA PRO A 28 -0.80 -7.41 -11.67
C PRO A 28 -2.05 -8.16 -11.17
N PRO A 29 -2.03 -8.72 -9.95
CA PRO A 29 -3.19 -9.43 -9.38
C PRO A 29 -4.44 -8.56 -9.29
N ALA A 30 -4.30 -7.31 -8.92
CA ALA A 30 -5.28 -6.23 -9.05
C ALA A 30 -4.56 -4.91 -9.29
N VAL A 31 -5.28 -3.94 -9.83
CA VAL A 31 -4.72 -2.64 -10.22
C VAL A 31 -5.37 -1.54 -9.39
N PRO A 32 -4.58 -0.74 -8.63
CA PRO A 32 -5.10 0.38 -7.87
C PRO A 32 -5.50 1.53 -8.82
N LEU A 33 -6.75 1.99 -8.70
CA LEU A 33 -7.28 3.14 -9.43
C LEU A 33 -7.31 4.37 -8.51
N ILE A 34 -7.89 4.22 -7.34
CA ILE A 34 -7.92 5.19 -6.25
C ILE A 34 -7.40 4.48 -5.02
N ALA A 35 -6.40 5.03 -4.34
CA ALA A 35 -5.77 4.38 -3.19
C ALA A 35 -5.28 5.42 -2.18
N HIS A 36 -6.19 5.94 -1.32
CA HIS A 36 -5.89 6.94 -0.31
C HIS A 36 -5.84 6.40 1.11
N ASN A 37 -6.90 5.72 1.52
CA ASN A 37 -7.06 5.18 2.87
C ASN A 37 -7.99 3.96 2.82
N PRO A 38 -8.26 3.25 3.93
CA PRO A 38 -9.12 2.07 3.95
C PRO A 38 -10.54 2.27 3.44
N TYR A 39 -11.05 3.49 3.36
CA TYR A 39 -12.38 3.83 2.89
C TYR A 39 -12.43 4.36 1.46
N PHE A 40 -11.46 5.17 1.04
CA PHE A 40 -11.35 5.69 -0.32
C PHE A 40 -10.31 4.89 -1.10
N SER A 41 -10.74 3.72 -1.57
CA SER A 41 -9.86 2.69 -2.14
C SER A 41 -10.61 1.87 -3.19
N VAL A 42 -10.41 2.20 -4.48
CA VAL A 42 -11.08 1.59 -5.63
C VAL A 42 -10.07 0.90 -6.54
N TRP A 43 -10.38 -0.32 -6.95
CA TRP A 43 -9.49 -1.22 -7.67
C TRP A 43 -10.16 -1.83 -8.90
N SER A 44 -9.35 -2.17 -9.91
CA SER A 44 -9.70 -3.15 -10.94
C SER A 44 -9.18 -4.52 -10.51
N MET A 45 -10.09 -5.48 -10.36
CA MET A 45 -9.79 -6.86 -9.94
C MET A 45 -9.92 -7.84 -11.11
N ALA A 46 -9.52 -7.41 -12.32
CA ALA A 46 -9.66 -8.15 -13.56
C ALA A 46 -8.42 -7.97 -14.44
N ASP A 47 -8.29 -8.77 -15.50
CA ASP A 47 -7.19 -8.67 -16.46
C ASP A 47 -7.30 -7.43 -17.33
N HIS A 48 -8.53 -7.07 -17.75
CA HIS A 48 -8.80 -5.82 -18.47
C HIS A 48 -9.74 -4.94 -17.66
N LEU A 49 -9.56 -3.63 -17.75
CA LEU A 49 -10.37 -2.65 -17.01
C LEU A 49 -11.87 -2.73 -17.40
N THR A 50 -12.18 -3.38 -18.52
CA THR A 50 -13.54 -3.56 -19.05
C THR A 50 -14.21 -4.88 -18.71
N ASP A 51 -13.52 -5.82 -18.02
CA ASP A 51 -14.06 -7.17 -17.79
C ASP A 51 -15.07 -7.20 -16.65
N GLU A 52 -14.86 -6.39 -15.60
CA GLU A 52 -15.72 -6.32 -14.40
C GLU A 52 -15.98 -4.87 -13.99
N SER A 53 -16.94 -4.68 -13.07
CA SER A 53 -17.10 -3.41 -12.35
C SER A 53 -15.89 -3.13 -11.45
N THR A 54 -15.56 -1.84 -11.28
CA THR A 54 -14.58 -1.44 -10.26
C THR A 54 -15.08 -1.76 -8.86
N LYS A 55 -14.16 -2.09 -7.95
CA LYS A 55 -14.48 -2.60 -6.61
C LYS A 55 -13.67 -1.89 -5.54
N HIS A 56 -14.25 -1.75 -4.37
CA HIS A 56 -13.51 -1.48 -3.15
C HIS A 56 -12.56 -2.65 -2.83
N TRP A 57 -11.47 -2.43 -2.06
CA TRP A 57 -10.55 -3.50 -1.67
C TRP A 57 -11.24 -4.70 -0.97
N THR A 58 -12.40 -4.49 -0.38
CA THR A 58 -13.24 -5.56 0.22
C THR A 58 -13.89 -6.50 -0.80
N GLY A 59 -13.79 -6.19 -2.10
CA GLY A 59 -14.48 -6.89 -3.17
C GLY A 59 -15.90 -6.37 -3.45
N THR A 60 -16.42 -5.44 -2.65
CA THR A 60 -17.72 -4.81 -2.89
C THR A 60 -17.66 -3.87 -4.09
N GLU A 61 -18.65 -3.96 -4.98
CA GLU A 61 -18.71 -3.09 -6.15
C GLU A 61 -18.87 -1.61 -5.77
N GLN A 62 -18.03 -0.79 -6.35
CA GLN A 62 -18.12 0.67 -6.42
C GLN A 62 -17.96 1.06 -7.88
N PRO A 63 -19.02 0.92 -8.70
CA PRO A 63 -18.89 1.01 -10.14
C PRO A 63 -18.51 2.40 -10.62
N MET A 64 -17.46 2.45 -11.41
CA MET A 64 -17.12 3.54 -12.31
C MET A 64 -17.19 2.98 -13.73
N ASN A 65 -17.97 3.61 -14.61
CA ASN A 65 -18.12 3.21 -16.00
C ASN A 65 -17.50 4.26 -16.92
N GLY A 66 -16.75 3.79 -17.93
CA GLY A 66 -16.07 4.65 -18.90
C GLY A 66 -16.42 4.27 -20.33
N ILE A 67 -16.91 5.24 -21.12
CA ILE A 67 -17.19 5.05 -22.55
C ILE A 67 -16.46 6.12 -23.35
N ALA A 68 -15.74 5.69 -24.39
CA ALA A 68 -15.25 6.56 -25.45
C ALA A 68 -16.20 6.47 -26.64
N ARG A 69 -16.70 7.63 -27.11
CA ARG A 69 -17.47 7.74 -28.33
C ARG A 69 -16.57 8.35 -29.40
N ILE A 70 -16.21 7.55 -30.41
CA ILE A 70 -15.28 7.91 -31.49
C ILE A 70 -16.08 7.96 -32.80
N ASP A 71 -16.13 9.13 -33.44
CA ASP A 71 -16.86 9.34 -34.69
C ASP A 71 -18.30 8.81 -34.67
N GLY A 72 -18.96 8.97 -33.52
CA GLY A 72 -20.33 8.51 -33.28
C GLY A 72 -20.51 7.06 -32.86
N VAL A 73 -19.44 6.27 -32.73
CA VAL A 73 -19.49 4.86 -32.27
C VAL A 73 -18.99 4.75 -30.81
N ASN A 74 -19.71 4.01 -29.97
CA ASN A 74 -19.37 3.85 -28.56
C ASN A 74 -18.47 2.63 -28.31
N TYR A 75 -17.48 2.79 -27.43
CA TYR A 75 -16.57 1.75 -26.95
C TYR A 75 -16.37 1.90 -25.44
N ARG A 76 -16.45 0.80 -24.70
CA ARG A 76 -16.11 0.83 -23.25
C ARG A 76 -14.60 0.81 -23.07
N TYR A 77 -14.08 1.68 -22.22
CA TYR A 77 -12.69 1.61 -21.74
C TYR A 77 -12.62 1.22 -20.24
N MET A 78 -13.72 1.35 -19.48
CA MET A 78 -13.78 1.00 -18.06
C MET A 78 -15.16 0.47 -17.67
N GLY A 79 -15.17 -0.56 -16.79
CA GLY A 79 -16.38 -1.18 -16.29
C GLY A 79 -17.02 -2.17 -17.28
N SER A 80 -17.87 -3.08 -16.74
CA SER A 80 -18.56 -4.11 -17.53
C SER A 80 -19.87 -3.63 -18.17
N HIS A 81 -20.37 -2.46 -17.78
CA HIS A 81 -21.64 -1.90 -18.25
C HIS A 81 -21.45 -0.70 -19.17
N PRO A 82 -22.43 -0.45 -20.08
CA PRO A 82 -23.57 -1.30 -20.38
C PRO A 82 -23.17 -2.50 -21.26
N HIS A 83 -23.79 -3.64 -20.98
CA HIS A 83 -23.63 -4.81 -21.84
C HIS A 83 -24.09 -4.48 -23.28
N GLY A 84 -23.35 -4.91 -24.29
CA GLY A 84 -23.65 -4.64 -25.68
C GLY A 84 -22.90 -3.48 -26.30
N VAL A 85 -22.25 -2.61 -25.53
CA VAL A 85 -21.21 -1.70 -26.03
C VAL A 85 -19.87 -2.45 -26.10
N PRO A 86 -19.20 -2.53 -27.26
CA PRO A 86 -17.93 -3.25 -27.36
C PRO A 86 -16.86 -2.61 -26.48
N ALA A 87 -15.98 -3.46 -25.91
CA ALA A 87 -14.79 -2.98 -25.20
C ALA A 87 -13.75 -2.46 -26.22
N MET A 88 -13.01 -1.40 -25.85
CA MET A 88 -11.75 -1.07 -26.51
C MET A 88 -10.74 -2.19 -26.26
N LYS A 89 -9.84 -2.41 -27.21
CA LYS A 89 -8.70 -3.28 -27.00
C LYS A 89 -7.74 -2.62 -26.00
N GLN A 90 -7.52 -3.24 -24.86
CA GLN A 90 -6.48 -2.82 -23.91
C GLN A 90 -5.13 -3.33 -24.40
N ASP A 91 -4.21 -2.43 -24.70
CA ASP A 91 -2.86 -2.77 -25.16
C ASP A 91 -1.88 -2.96 -24.02
N SER A 92 -1.99 -2.13 -22.96
CA SER A 92 -1.15 -2.25 -21.76
C SER A 92 -1.82 -1.70 -20.50
N VAL A 93 -1.26 -2.08 -19.36
CA VAL A 93 -1.43 -1.42 -18.07
C VAL A 93 -0.08 -1.34 -17.39
N ASP A 94 0.28 -0.14 -16.94
CA ASP A 94 1.48 0.12 -16.16
C ASP A 94 1.08 0.66 -14.78
N VAL A 95 1.62 0.02 -13.71
CA VAL A 95 1.41 0.41 -12.32
C VAL A 95 2.71 0.97 -11.78
N GLU A 96 2.77 2.28 -11.69
CA GLU A 96 3.88 3.02 -11.09
C GLU A 96 3.55 3.40 -9.63
N ALA A 97 4.46 4.03 -8.92
CA ALA A 97 4.25 4.38 -7.50
C ALA A 97 3.04 5.31 -7.30
N THR A 98 2.94 6.36 -8.11
CA THR A 98 1.88 7.38 -7.98
C THR A 98 0.81 7.29 -9.06
N ARG A 99 1.04 6.52 -10.15
CA ARG A 99 0.19 6.47 -11.32
C ARG A 99 -0.19 5.06 -11.74
N THR A 100 -1.36 4.93 -12.33
CA THR A 100 -1.80 3.75 -13.10
C THR A 100 -2.18 4.22 -14.49
N ILE A 101 -1.54 3.67 -15.51
CA ILE A 101 -1.68 4.10 -16.90
C ILE A 101 -2.19 2.93 -17.73
N TYR A 102 -3.40 3.07 -18.28
CA TYR A 102 -3.96 2.15 -19.25
C TYR A 102 -3.85 2.72 -20.66
N VAL A 103 -3.56 1.86 -21.62
CA VAL A 103 -3.55 2.22 -23.03
C VAL A 103 -4.57 1.36 -23.77
N PHE A 104 -5.45 2.02 -24.53
CA PHE A 104 -6.48 1.38 -25.32
C PHE A 104 -6.40 1.83 -26.78
N GLU A 105 -6.92 0.99 -27.70
CA GLU A 105 -7.05 1.33 -29.10
C GLU A 105 -8.42 0.91 -29.66
N ALA A 106 -9.07 1.82 -30.42
CA ALA A 106 -10.26 1.53 -31.22
C ALA A 106 -10.42 2.60 -32.33
N ALA A 107 -10.95 2.20 -33.48
CA ALA A 107 -11.39 3.08 -34.56
C ALA A 107 -10.36 4.16 -34.99
N GLY A 108 -9.07 3.84 -35.00
CA GLY A 108 -8.00 4.77 -35.40
C GLY A 108 -7.61 5.77 -34.29
N VAL A 109 -8.07 5.55 -33.04
CA VAL A 109 -7.72 6.37 -31.87
C VAL A 109 -7.04 5.51 -30.80
N LYS A 110 -5.88 5.96 -30.35
CA LYS A 110 -5.23 5.52 -29.10
C LYS A 110 -5.75 6.38 -27.97
N LEU A 111 -6.26 5.76 -26.91
CA LEU A 111 -6.72 6.40 -25.69
C LEU A 111 -5.86 5.95 -24.52
N GLU A 112 -5.15 6.87 -23.91
CA GLU A 112 -4.48 6.68 -22.62
C GLU A 112 -5.40 7.16 -21.51
N VAL A 113 -5.56 6.34 -20.46
CA VAL A 113 -6.36 6.63 -19.28
C VAL A 113 -5.45 6.50 -18.06
N GLU A 114 -5.17 7.63 -17.41
CA GLU A 114 -4.26 7.72 -16.29
C GLU A 114 -4.99 8.06 -14.99
N PHE A 115 -4.85 7.20 -13.98
CA PHE A 115 -5.22 7.48 -12.61
C PHE A 115 -3.97 7.91 -11.85
N PHE A 116 -3.95 9.13 -11.38
CA PHE A 116 -2.83 9.76 -10.73
C PHE A 116 -3.19 10.21 -9.31
N THR A 117 -2.52 9.65 -8.31
CA THR A 117 -2.62 10.04 -6.89
C THR A 117 -1.26 10.52 -6.41
N PRO A 118 -1.08 11.80 -6.01
CA PRO A 118 0.22 12.32 -5.58
C PRO A 118 0.59 11.82 -4.18
N ALA A 119 0.75 10.51 -4.03
CA ALA A 119 1.02 9.81 -2.78
C ALA A 119 2.52 9.84 -2.44
N PHE A 120 3.03 11.00 -2.03
CA PHE A 120 4.43 11.19 -1.64
C PHE A 120 4.59 11.07 -0.11
N PRO A 121 5.24 10.02 0.43
CA PRO A 121 5.41 9.86 1.87
C PRO A 121 6.21 10.98 2.54
N GLN A 122 6.99 11.73 1.75
CA GLN A 122 7.80 12.86 2.22
C GLN A 122 6.99 14.15 2.40
N ASP A 123 5.75 14.20 1.86
CA ASP A 123 4.89 15.39 1.84
C ASP A 123 3.52 15.06 2.45
N LEU A 124 3.40 15.23 3.75
CA LEU A 124 2.21 14.85 4.50
C LEU A 124 0.95 15.62 4.06
N ASN A 125 1.09 16.84 3.58
CA ASN A 125 -0.03 17.63 3.07
C ASN A 125 -0.61 17.00 1.80
N LEU A 126 0.24 16.65 0.84
CA LEU A 126 -0.18 15.96 -0.38
C LEU A 126 -0.62 14.53 -0.09
N LEU A 127 0.12 13.78 0.76
CA LEU A 127 -0.21 12.41 1.11
C LEU A 127 -1.61 12.28 1.73
N SER A 128 -2.00 13.24 2.57
CA SER A 128 -3.30 13.24 3.23
C SER A 128 -4.45 13.83 2.41
N ARG A 129 -4.13 14.55 1.32
CA ARG A 129 -5.13 15.18 0.44
C ARG A 129 -5.88 14.10 -0.34
N PRO A 130 -7.20 13.91 -0.15
CA PRO A 130 -7.94 12.78 -0.74
C PRO A 130 -8.36 13.08 -2.18
N VAL A 131 -7.39 13.28 -3.08
CA VAL A 131 -7.62 13.61 -4.50
C VAL A 131 -6.84 12.66 -5.40
N THR A 132 -7.56 12.00 -6.32
CA THR A 132 -7.01 11.29 -7.48
C THR A 132 -7.43 12.03 -8.74
N TYR A 133 -6.48 12.32 -9.61
CA TYR A 133 -6.78 12.86 -10.94
C TYR A 133 -7.02 11.70 -11.90
N LEU A 134 -8.01 11.85 -12.77
CA LEU A 134 -8.26 10.93 -13.87
C LEU A 134 -8.10 11.72 -15.19
N THR A 135 -7.10 11.34 -15.96
CA THR A 135 -6.71 12.03 -17.19
C THR A 135 -6.92 11.14 -18.39
N TRP A 136 -7.46 11.69 -19.46
CA TRP A 136 -7.57 11.06 -20.78
C TRP A 136 -6.66 11.79 -21.77
N LYS A 137 -5.82 11.03 -22.49
CA LYS A 137 -4.98 11.54 -23.58
C LYS A 137 -5.33 10.74 -24.83
N ALA A 138 -5.88 11.40 -25.86
CA ALA A 138 -6.29 10.76 -27.09
C ALA A 138 -5.42 11.21 -28.27
N ALA A 139 -4.99 10.26 -29.10
CA ALA A 139 -4.17 10.51 -30.28
C ALA A 139 -4.65 9.69 -31.50
N SER A 140 -4.54 10.25 -32.70
CA SER A 140 -4.84 9.53 -33.94
C SER A 140 -3.75 8.51 -34.27
N THR A 141 -4.14 7.27 -34.62
CA THR A 141 -3.23 6.21 -35.08
C THR A 141 -3.31 5.94 -36.57
N ASP A 142 -4.33 6.50 -37.24
CA ASP A 142 -4.55 6.30 -38.68
C ASP A 142 -4.28 7.55 -39.58
N GLY A 143 -3.81 8.64 -38.91
CA GLY A 143 -3.48 9.89 -39.61
C GLY A 143 -4.69 10.74 -40.01
N ARG A 144 -5.88 10.48 -39.44
CA ARG A 144 -7.10 11.26 -39.62
C ARG A 144 -7.48 12.04 -38.39
N SER A 145 -8.32 13.05 -38.55
CA SER A 145 -8.96 13.71 -37.38
C SER A 145 -10.15 12.91 -36.93
N HIS A 146 -10.39 12.88 -35.63
CA HIS A 146 -11.49 12.17 -34.98
C HIS A 146 -12.22 13.07 -33.99
N GLU A 147 -13.54 12.95 -33.93
CA GLU A 147 -14.37 13.50 -32.87
C GLU A 147 -14.45 12.46 -31.72
N VAL A 148 -13.85 12.74 -30.59
CA VAL A 148 -13.83 11.85 -29.46
C VAL A 148 -14.57 12.49 -28.27
N SER A 149 -15.47 11.77 -27.65
CA SER A 149 -16.05 12.14 -26.35
C SER A 149 -15.82 11.03 -25.37
N VAL A 150 -15.33 11.36 -24.18
CA VAL A 150 -15.16 10.40 -23.09
C VAL A 150 -16.20 10.66 -22.01
N LEU A 151 -16.88 9.60 -21.58
CA LEU A 151 -17.81 9.60 -20.46
C LEU A 151 -17.17 8.94 -19.26
N LEU A 152 -17.26 9.57 -18.09
CA LEU A 152 -17.13 8.93 -16.79
C LEU A 152 -18.48 8.99 -16.07
N ASP A 153 -18.92 7.85 -15.55
CA ASP A 153 -20.18 7.67 -14.82
C ASP A 153 -19.89 6.94 -13.52
N VAL A 154 -20.17 7.57 -12.36
CA VAL A 154 -19.85 7.06 -11.02
C VAL A 154 -21.13 6.78 -10.26
N ASP A 155 -21.29 5.53 -9.82
CA ASP A 155 -22.44 5.05 -9.04
C ASP A 155 -22.39 5.54 -7.58
N GLY A 156 -23.54 5.81 -6.99
CA GLY A 156 -23.67 6.25 -5.59
C GLY A 156 -23.19 5.25 -4.53
N ARG A 157 -22.91 3.99 -4.89
CA ARG A 157 -22.32 3.00 -3.99
C ARG A 157 -20.94 3.41 -3.45
N ILE A 158 -20.27 4.36 -4.09
CA ILE A 158 -19.00 4.90 -3.60
C ILE A 158 -19.13 5.64 -2.27
N ALA A 159 -20.34 6.08 -1.89
CA ALA A 159 -20.60 6.90 -0.71
C ALA A 159 -21.43 6.20 0.38
N VAL A 160 -21.58 4.88 0.29
CA VAL A 160 -22.35 4.06 1.25
C VAL A 160 -21.66 2.73 1.55
N ASP A 161 -21.95 2.18 2.74
CA ASP A 161 -21.52 0.84 3.10
C ASP A 161 -22.36 -0.24 2.41
N GLN A 162 -23.67 -0.02 2.31
CA GLN A 162 -24.62 -0.94 1.70
C GLN A 162 -25.47 -0.20 0.66
N ASP A 163 -25.76 -0.85 -0.47
CA ASP A 163 -26.52 -0.28 -1.59
C ASP A 163 -27.98 0.10 -1.28
N ASN A 164 -28.50 -0.33 -0.12
CA ASN A 164 -29.83 0.03 0.39
C ASN A 164 -29.82 1.27 1.32
N GLN A 165 -28.66 1.90 1.54
CA GLN A 165 -28.57 3.16 2.25
C GLN A 165 -28.88 4.31 1.30
N ALA A 166 -29.70 5.26 1.77
CA ALA A 166 -30.10 6.39 0.96
C ALA A 166 -28.95 7.40 0.80
N VAL A 167 -28.80 7.95 -0.40
CA VAL A 167 -27.87 9.03 -0.73
C VAL A 167 -28.58 10.29 -1.15
N THR A 168 -27.90 11.41 -1.03
CA THR A 168 -28.26 12.71 -1.57
C THR A 168 -27.12 13.25 -2.41
N TRP A 169 -27.43 14.08 -3.39
CA TRP A 169 -26.46 14.66 -4.32
C TRP A 169 -26.70 16.15 -4.53
N ALA A 170 -25.66 16.85 -4.96
CA ALA A 170 -25.69 18.27 -5.18
C ALA A 170 -24.70 18.71 -6.25
N ARG A 171 -25.00 19.83 -6.91
CA ARG A 171 -24.08 20.55 -7.81
C ARG A 171 -23.64 21.83 -7.11
N SER A 172 -22.38 22.18 -7.26
CA SER A 172 -21.82 23.44 -6.80
C SER A 172 -20.70 23.93 -7.71
N ASP A 173 -20.39 25.20 -7.63
CA ASP A 173 -19.21 25.79 -8.25
C ASP A 173 -18.18 26.12 -7.17
N VAL A 174 -16.93 25.79 -7.45
CA VAL A 174 -15.77 26.12 -6.63
C VAL A 174 -14.81 26.90 -7.55
N GLU A 175 -13.93 27.71 -6.99
CA GLU A 175 -12.96 28.47 -7.79
C GLU A 175 -12.21 27.54 -8.79
N GLY A 176 -12.38 27.79 -10.06
CA GLY A 176 -11.77 26.99 -11.13
C GLY A 176 -12.44 25.64 -11.44
N LEU A 177 -13.47 25.22 -10.70
CA LEU A 177 -14.09 23.92 -10.78
C LEU A 177 -15.63 23.96 -10.79
N ARG A 178 -16.24 23.05 -11.55
CA ARG A 178 -17.65 22.65 -11.43
C ARG A 178 -17.69 21.31 -10.72
N VAL A 179 -18.47 21.16 -9.67
CA VAL A 179 -18.43 20.02 -8.75
C VAL A 179 -19.80 19.34 -8.67
N LEU A 180 -19.81 18.02 -8.86
CA LEU A 180 -20.92 17.13 -8.46
C LEU A 180 -20.52 16.39 -7.21
N SER A 181 -21.41 16.35 -6.21
CA SER A 181 -21.16 15.67 -4.95
C SER A 181 -22.27 14.68 -4.63
N ILE A 182 -21.91 13.55 -4.01
CA ILE A 182 -22.86 12.54 -3.50
C ILE A 182 -22.40 12.03 -2.15
N GLY A 183 -23.34 11.84 -1.22
CA GLY A 183 -23.05 11.34 0.12
C GLY A 183 -24.22 10.60 0.72
N SER A 184 -23.96 9.80 1.74
CA SER A 184 -25.01 9.16 2.53
C SER A 184 -25.91 10.23 3.16
N ARG A 185 -27.23 10.03 3.09
CA ARG A 185 -28.21 10.90 3.74
C ARG A 185 -28.01 10.96 5.26
N ASP A 186 -27.71 9.83 5.88
CA ASP A 186 -27.74 9.68 7.34
C ASP A 186 -26.46 10.16 8.01
N GLN A 187 -25.34 10.29 7.28
CA GLN A 187 -24.05 10.79 7.78
C GLN A 187 -23.65 10.18 9.14
N ARG A 188 -23.48 8.87 9.19
CA ARG A 188 -23.21 8.09 10.42
C ARG A 188 -21.75 8.19 10.84
N VAL A 189 -21.30 9.39 11.16
CA VAL A 189 -19.91 9.71 11.49
C VAL A 189 -19.39 8.84 12.62
N LEU A 190 -18.37 8.00 12.32
CA LEU A 190 -17.67 7.12 13.29
C LEU A 190 -18.63 6.22 14.11
N ASN A 191 -19.74 5.80 13.54
CA ASN A 191 -20.79 5.08 14.28
C ASN A 191 -20.62 3.54 14.22
N ARG A 192 -19.69 3.04 13.41
CA ARG A 192 -19.42 1.61 13.27
C ARG A 192 -17.93 1.36 13.14
N SER A 193 -17.50 0.20 13.61
CA SER A 193 -16.14 -0.30 13.47
C SER A 193 -16.14 -1.74 12.94
N GLY A 194 -15.04 -2.17 12.35
CA GLY A 194 -14.86 -3.52 11.88
C GLY A 194 -14.10 -3.63 10.56
N ASP A 195 -13.94 -4.84 10.07
CA ASP A 195 -13.13 -5.10 8.89
C ASP A 195 -13.85 -4.77 7.57
N ASN A 196 -14.96 -5.44 7.30
CA ASN A 196 -15.65 -5.36 6.01
C ASN A 196 -16.65 -4.20 5.96
N LEU A 197 -16.17 -2.98 6.21
CA LEU A 197 -16.97 -1.75 6.15
C LEU A 197 -16.46 -0.80 5.08
N ARG A 198 -17.40 -0.09 4.43
CA ARG A 198 -17.13 1.10 3.59
C ARG A 198 -17.65 2.31 4.32
N ILE A 199 -17.14 3.47 3.96
CA ILE A 199 -17.58 4.73 4.58
C ILE A 199 -19.04 5.03 4.24
N ASP A 200 -19.82 5.51 5.21
CA ASP A 200 -21.21 5.96 5.03
C ASP A 200 -21.46 7.35 5.65
N TRP A 201 -20.41 8.17 5.71
CA TRP A 201 -20.43 9.59 6.02
C TRP A 201 -19.43 10.34 5.14
N GLY A 202 -19.56 11.66 5.06
CA GLY A 202 -18.79 12.48 4.12
C GLY A 202 -19.38 12.46 2.72
N TYR A 203 -18.60 12.94 1.76
CA TYR A 203 -19.05 13.14 0.38
C TYR A 203 -17.98 12.77 -0.63
N PHE A 204 -18.39 12.04 -1.65
CA PHE A 204 -17.59 11.88 -2.88
C PHE A 204 -17.84 13.09 -3.78
N HIS A 205 -16.77 13.61 -4.40
CA HIS A 205 -16.78 14.74 -5.33
C HIS A 205 -16.20 14.34 -6.67
N LEU A 206 -16.95 14.63 -7.74
CA LEU A 206 -16.49 14.59 -9.13
C LEU A 206 -16.32 16.04 -9.59
N CYS A 207 -15.08 16.50 -9.73
CA CYS A 207 -14.75 17.88 -10.02
C CYS A 207 -14.23 18.02 -11.45
N VAL A 208 -14.73 18.99 -12.19
CA VAL A 208 -14.37 19.25 -13.58
C VAL A 208 -13.81 20.67 -13.70
N PRO A 209 -12.59 20.88 -14.23
CA PRO A 209 -12.05 22.19 -14.47
C PRO A 209 -13.02 23.05 -15.31
N SER A 210 -13.15 24.32 -14.96
CA SER A 210 -14.15 25.21 -15.58
C SER A 210 -13.85 25.52 -17.03
N ASP A 211 -12.60 25.39 -17.46
CA ASP A 211 -12.13 25.61 -18.84
C ASP A 211 -12.26 24.35 -19.71
N GLU A 212 -12.53 23.17 -19.14
CA GLU A 212 -12.77 21.96 -19.90
C GLU A 212 -14.10 22.01 -20.66
N GLN A 213 -14.09 21.52 -21.91
CA GLN A 213 -15.32 21.36 -22.71
C GLN A 213 -16.10 20.15 -22.23
N ALA A 214 -16.90 20.34 -21.19
CA ALA A 214 -17.60 19.26 -20.52
C ALA A 214 -19.09 19.55 -20.30
N SER A 215 -19.88 18.47 -20.41
CA SER A 215 -21.25 18.39 -19.92
C SER A 215 -21.28 17.52 -18.67
N MET A 216 -22.16 17.84 -17.72
CA MET A 216 -22.28 17.13 -16.45
C MET A 216 -23.74 16.89 -16.12
N ALA A 217 -24.05 15.74 -15.52
CA ALA A 217 -25.41 15.40 -15.06
C ALA A 217 -25.38 14.56 -13.79
N MET A 218 -26.38 14.73 -12.95
CA MET A 218 -26.71 13.82 -11.84
C MET A 218 -27.99 13.07 -12.23
N SER A 219 -27.85 11.84 -12.72
CA SER A 219 -29.00 11.08 -13.24
C SER A 219 -28.71 9.58 -13.31
N SER A 220 -29.67 8.77 -12.90
CA SER A 220 -29.63 7.31 -13.06
C SER A 220 -29.64 6.86 -14.55
N ASN A 221 -30.03 7.75 -15.46
CA ASN A 221 -30.11 7.49 -16.90
C ASN A 221 -28.90 8.03 -17.69
N ALA A 222 -27.90 8.62 -17.03
CA ALA A 222 -26.79 9.29 -17.72
C ALA A 222 -26.06 8.37 -18.70
N LEU A 223 -25.65 7.20 -18.24
CA LEU A 223 -24.95 6.19 -19.03
C LEU A 223 -25.78 5.73 -20.24
N SER A 224 -27.06 5.38 -20.04
CA SER A 224 -27.95 4.89 -21.10
C SER A 224 -28.27 5.95 -22.14
N GLN A 225 -28.45 7.21 -21.72
CA GLN A 225 -28.67 8.32 -22.63
C GLN A 225 -27.43 8.62 -23.47
N PHE A 226 -26.25 8.64 -22.86
CA PHE A 226 -24.99 8.84 -23.61
C PHE A 226 -24.79 7.77 -24.68
N VAL A 227 -25.03 6.51 -24.35
CA VAL A 227 -24.90 5.41 -25.33
C VAL A 227 -25.86 5.58 -26.51
N LYS A 228 -27.08 6.06 -26.24
CA LYS A 228 -28.11 6.24 -27.26
C LYS A 228 -27.87 7.47 -28.18
N SER A 229 -27.49 8.60 -27.59
CA SER A 229 -27.46 9.89 -28.27
C SER A 229 -26.10 10.58 -28.32
N GLY A 230 -25.13 10.16 -27.55
CA GLY A 230 -23.85 10.84 -27.34
C GLY A 230 -23.95 12.09 -26.47
N THR A 231 -25.04 12.27 -25.73
CA THR A 231 -25.28 13.44 -24.87
C THR A 231 -25.73 13.01 -23.48
N LEU A 232 -25.46 13.81 -22.48
CA LEU A 232 -26.02 13.63 -21.11
C LEU A 232 -27.44 14.22 -21.01
N PRO A 233 -28.22 13.81 -19.97
CA PRO A 233 -29.46 14.49 -19.62
C PRO A 233 -29.29 16.01 -19.48
N SER A 234 -30.24 16.78 -19.96
CA SER A 234 -30.22 18.24 -19.92
C SER A 234 -30.61 18.83 -18.56
N SER A 235 -31.14 18.00 -17.66
CA SER A 235 -31.51 18.35 -16.28
C SER A 235 -31.07 17.27 -15.32
N ASP A 236 -30.68 17.68 -14.13
CA ASP A 236 -30.37 16.79 -13.03
C ASP A 236 -31.65 16.15 -12.47
N ASP A 237 -31.53 14.91 -12.01
CA ASP A 237 -32.56 14.25 -11.23
C ASP A 237 -32.56 14.83 -9.83
N MET A 238 -33.72 15.32 -9.39
CA MET A 238 -33.90 15.93 -8.07
C MET A 238 -34.78 15.11 -7.13
N ASP A 239 -35.15 13.88 -7.55
CA ASP A 239 -35.94 12.96 -6.72
C ASP A 239 -35.03 12.23 -5.73
N MET A 240 -34.69 12.92 -4.66
CA MET A 240 -33.83 12.44 -3.58
C MET A 240 -34.48 12.61 -2.20
N PRO A 241 -34.12 11.77 -1.18
CA PRO A 241 -33.05 10.76 -1.20
C PRO A 241 -33.49 9.46 -1.90
N GLN A 242 -32.57 8.80 -2.59
CA GLN A 242 -32.77 7.47 -3.18
C GLN A 242 -31.65 6.52 -2.76
N THR A 243 -31.86 5.22 -2.89
CA THR A 243 -30.80 4.24 -2.64
C THR A 243 -30.10 3.87 -3.97
N PRO A 244 -28.81 3.53 -3.98
CA PRO A 244 -28.14 3.03 -5.18
C PRO A 244 -28.86 1.81 -5.78
N ARG A 245 -29.44 0.95 -4.94
CA ARG A 245 -30.26 -0.19 -5.38
C ARG A 245 -31.51 0.25 -6.14
N ASP A 246 -32.14 1.35 -5.76
CA ASP A 246 -33.40 1.86 -6.29
C ASP A 246 -33.20 3.07 -7.22
N HIS A 247 -32.08 3.05 -8.00
CA HIS A 247 -31.80 4.02 -9.04
C HIS A 247 -31.47 5.45 -8.54
N ALA A 248 -30.69 5.59 -7.46
CA ALA A 248 -30.08 6.86 -7.12
C ALA A 248 -29.35 7.46 -8.34
N ALA A 249 -29.25 8.78 -8.39
CA ALA A 249 -28.51 9.43 -9.47
C ALA A 249 -27.03 9.01 -9.43
N HIS A 250 -26.48 8.79 -10.63
CA HIS A 250 -25.04 8.70 -10.85
C HIS A 250 -24.48 10.10 -11.06
N LEU A 251 -23.21 10.30 -10.73
CA LEU A 251 -22.47 11.49 -11.12
C LEU A 251 -21.79 11.23 -12.46
N ALA A 252 -22.19 11.94 -13.49
CA ALA A 252 -21.69 11.74 -14.85
C ALA A 252 -21.04 13.00 -15.42
N VAL A 253 -19.90 12.82 -16.09
CA VAL A 253 -19.25 13.86 -16.90
C VAL A 253 -18.93 13.32 -18.29
N MET A 254 -19.17 14.14 -19.30
CA MET A 254 -18.75 13.93 -20.66
C MET A 254 -17.79 15.05 -21.05
N LEU A 255 -16.60 14.67 -21.51
CA LEU A 255 -15.56 15.57 -22.01
C LEU A 255 -15.42 15.39 -23.52
N SER A 256 -15.24 16.49 -24.27
CA SER A 256 -15.03 16.48 -25.72
C SER A 256 -13.56 16.69 -26.04
N LEU A 257 -12.98 15.80 -26.86
CA LEU A 257 -11.58 15.80 -27.29
C LEU A 257 -11.49 15.89 -28.79
N GLU A 258 -10.97 16.98 -29.32
CA GLU A 258 -10.74 17.16 -30.77
C GLU A 258 -9.35 16.60 -31.12
N VAL A 259 -9.30 15.41 -31.70
CA VAL A 259 -8.06 14.71 -32.05
C VAL A 259 -7.71 14.99 -33.51
N ALA A 260 -6.55 15.60 -33.73
CA ALA A 260 -5.99 15.79 -35.07
C ALA A 260 -4.71 14.92 -35.25
N PRO A 261 -4.29 14.63 -36.50
CA PRO A 261 -3.19 13.68 -36.77
C PRO A 261 -1.89 13.94 -36.00
N GLU A 262 -1.55 15.22 -35.83
CA GLU A 262 -0.30 15.63 -35.17
C GLU A 262 -0.56 16.40 -33.84
N LYS A 263 -1.82 16.42 -33.39
CA LYS A 263 -2.22 17.14 -32.18
C LYS A 263 -3.06 16.24 -31.32
N PRO A 264 -2.45 15.54 -30.31
CA PRO A 264 -3.20 14.81 -29.31
C PRO A 264 -4.06 15.80 -28.51
N ALA A 265 -5.17 15.30 -27.97
CA ALA A 265 -6.02 16.05 -27.08
C ALA A 265 -5.98 15.40 -25.67
N ALA A 266 -6.06 16.21 -24.63
CA ALA A 266 -6.10 15.74 -23.26
C ALA A 266 -7.16 16.52 -22.46
N ALA A 267 -7.75 15.85 -21.47
CA ALA A 267 -8.64 16.44 -20.47
C ALA A 267 -8.55 15.67 -19.17
N HIS A 268 -8.89 16.31 -18.05
CA HIS A 268 -8.85 15.65 -16.75
C HIS A 268 -10.01 16.02 -15.85
N VAL A 269 -10.21 15.22 -14.82
CA VAL A 269 -11.13 15.48 -13.69
C VAL A 269 -10.46 15.11 -12.37
N LEU A 270 -10.99 15.64 -11.26
CA LEU A 270 -10.57 15.27 -9.94
C LEU A 270 -11.65 14.39 -9.28
N LEU A 271 -11.22 13.30 -8.67
CA LEU A 271 -12.01 12.39 -7.85
C LEU A 271 -11.56 12.57 -6.40
N SER A 272 -12.48 12.96 -5.52
CA SER A 272 -12.14 13.23 -4.12
C SER A 272 -13.20 12.67 -3.19
N TYR A 273 -12.79 12.28 -1.98
CA TYR A 273 -13.70 11.91 -0.91
C TYR A 273 -13.33 12.67 0.36
N THR A 274 -14.28 13.39 0.93
CA THR A 274 -14.01 14.22 2.10
C THR A 274 -14.94 13.85 3.25
N GLU A 275 -14.35 13.62 4.42
CA GLU A 275 -15.02 13.40 5.69
C GLU A 275 -14.57 14.46 6.72
N GLU A 276 -15.41 14.82 7.67
CA GLU A 276 -15.03 15.78 8.72
C GLU A 276 -14.14 15.13 9.78
N TYR A 277 -14.48 13.90 10.16
CA TYR A 277 -13.73 13.10 11.12
C TYR A 277 -13.47 11.73 10.51
N ALA A 278 -12.20 11.29 10.56
CA ALA A 278 -11.74 10.05 9.96
C ALA A 278 -11.56 8.93 10.98
N ILE A 279 -11.07 9.25 12.17
CA ILE A 279 -10.71 8.29 13.23
C ILE A 279 -11.12 8.84 14.61
N GLU A 280 -11.50 7.96 15.52
CA GLU A 280 -11.64 8.27 16.94
C GLU A 280 -10.47 7.63 17.70
N TYR A 281 -9.78 8.43 18.52
CA TYR A 281 -8.66 7.99 19.36
C TYR A 281 -8.91 8.39 20.80
N PHE A 282 -9.22 7.41 21.66
CA PHE A 282 -9.65 7.61 23.05
C PHE A 282 -10.70 8.72 23.19
N GLU A 283 -11.84 8.50 22.53
CA GLU A 283 -13.02 9.40 22.50
C GLU A 283 -12.78 10.76 21.82
N ARG A 284 -11.57 11.04 21.35
CA ARG A 284 -11.25 12.23 20.55
C ARG A 284 -11.49 11.95 19.07
N LYS A 285 -12.35 12.71 18.41
CA LYS A 285 -12.58 12.63 16.97
C LYS A 285 -11.51 13.41 16.24
N LEU A 286 -10.72 12.72 15.44
CA LEU A 286 -9.60 13.28 14.70
C LEU A 286 -9.98 13.57 13.26
N ARG A 287 -9.53 14.72 12.76
CA ARG A 287 -9.71 15.14 11.37
C ARG A 287 -8.62 14.52 10.50
N PRO A 288 -8.87 14.30 9.19
CA PRO A 288 -7.79 14.04 8.24
C PRO A 288 -6.69 15.09 8.35
N TYR A 289 -5.44 14.70 8.19
CA TYR A 289 -4.30 15.60 8.43
C TYR A 289 -4.30 16.86 7.57
N TRP A 290 -4.77 16.79 6.31
CA TRP A 290 -4.92 17.98 5.44
C TRP A 290 -5.85 19.02 6.06
N GLN A 291 -6.84 18.59 6.84
CA GLN A 291 -7.86 19.48 7.46
C GLN A 291 -7.48 19.94 8.88
N ARG A 292 -6.26 19.68 9.37
CA ARG A 292 -5.83 20.01 10.76
C ARG A 292 -5.97 21.49 11.13
N ASN A 293 -5.88 22.37 10.14
CA ASN A 293 -6.05 23.81 10.30
C ASN A 293 -7.48 24.31 9.97
N ASN A 294 -8.47 23.39 9.93
CA ASN A 294 -9.84 23.67 9.51
C ASN A 294 -9.96 24.21 8.07
N GLU A 295 -9.11 23.74 7.17
CA GLU A 295 -9.15 24.11 5.76
C GLU A 295 -10.50 23.69 5.14
N PRO A 296 -11.22 24.62 4.46
CA PRO A 296 -12.47 24.29 3.79
C PRO A 296 -12.22 23.32 2.60
N VAL A 297 -13.14 22.37 2.40
CA VAL A 297 -13.11 21.44 1.28
C VAL A 297 -12.96 22.16 -0.06
N GLN A 298 -13.67 23.29 -0.23
CA GLN A 298 -13.62 24.11 -1.45
C GLN A 298 -12.22 24.66 -1.72
N ALA A 299 -11.50 25.10 -0.68
CA ALA A 299 -10.14 25.61 -0.80
C ALA A 299 -9.17 24.48 -1.20
N MET A 300 -9.29 23.31 -0.57
CA MET A 300 -8.49 22.13 -0.90
C MET A 300 -8.71 21.67 -2.35
N LEU A 301 -9.95 21.60 -2.83
CA LEU A 301 -10.26 21.23 -4.22
C LEU A 301 -9.70 22.25 -5.23
N ALA A 302 -9.85 23.55 -4.96
CA ALA A 302 -9.31 24.62 -5.80
C ALA A 302 -7.78 24.60 -5.84
N GLU A 303 -7.12 24.31 -4.70
CA GLU A 303 -5.68 24.16 -4.65
C GLU A 303 -5.21 22.91 -5.43
N ALA A 304 -5.90 21.79 -5.28
CA ALA A 304 -5.60 20.58 -6.01
C ALA A 304 -5.64 20.80 -7.53
N GLU A 305 -6.64 21.54 -8.03
CA GLU A 305 -6.70 21.87 -9.45
C GLU A 305 -5.54 22.75 -9.90
N ARG A 306 -5.21 23.80 -9.15
CA ARG A 306 -4.08 24.69 -9.49
C ARG A 306 -2.74 23.95 -9.55
N GLU A 307 -2.61 22.89 -8.75
CA GLU A 307 -1.38 22.09 -8.64
C GLU A 307 -1.33 20.90 -9.60
N TYR A 308 -2.38 20.61 -10.38
CA TYR A 308 -2.44 19.43 -11.25
C TYR A 308 -1.19 19.28 -12.13
N ALA A 309 -0.91 20.23 -12.99
CA ALA A 309 0.19 20.12 -13.96
C ALA A 309 1.60 20.03 -13.33
N PRO A 310 1.95 20.82 -12.30
CA PRO A 310 3.21 20.65 -11.60
C PRO A 310 3.30 19.32 -10.85
N LEU A 311 2.18 18.80 -10.30
CA LEU A 311 2.16 17.50 -9.62
C LEU A 311 2.29 16.33 -10.61
N GLU A 312 1.64 16.39 -11.78
CA GLU A 312 1.80 15.39 -12.85
C GLU A 312 3.29 15.26 -13.22
N THR A 313 3.95 16.39 -13.51
CA THR A 313 5.38 16.42 -13.84
C THR A 313 6.26 15.90 -12.71
N ARG A 314 5.96 16.27 -11.44
CA ARG A 314 6.68 15.76 -10.25
C ARG A 314 6.53 14.26 -10.14
N SER A 315 5.34 13.73 -10.38
CA SER A 315 5.04 12.30 -10.28
C SER A 315 5.75 11.48 -11.34
N GLU A 316 5.76 11.94 -12.60
CA GLU A 316 6.52 11.27 -13.66
C GLU A 316 8.00 11.11 -13.31
N LYS A 317 8.60 12.18 -12.80
CA LYS A 317 10.00 12.15 -12.35
C LYS A 317 10.20 11.23 -11.14
N TYR A 318 9.31 11.32 -10.14
CA TYR A 318 9.36 10.53 -8.93
C TYR A 318 9.26 9.03 -9.24
N ASP A 319 8.28 8.63 -10.04
CA ASP A 319 8.05 7.25 -10.44
C ASP A 319 9.25 6.68 -11.20
N ALA A 320 9.79 7.42 -12.17
CA ALA A 320 10.95 7.00 -12.94
C ALA A 320 12.21 6.85 -12.08
N GLU A 321 12.42 7.78 -11.15
CA GLU A 321 13.57 7.78 -10.24
C GLU A 321 13.47 6.62 -9.23
N LEU A 322 12.30 6.40 -8.64
CA LEU A 322 12.06 5.28 -7.71
C LEU A 322 12.25 3.94 -8.41
N LYS A 323 11.67 3.76 -9.58
CA LYS A 323 11.83 2.53 -10.37
C LYS A 323 13.30 2.22 -10.64
N GLY A 324 14.08 3.21 -11.09
CA GLY A 324 15.51 3.04 -11.35
C GLY A 324 16.31 2.66 -10.09
N ASP A 325 15.97 3.23 -8.93
CA ASP A 325 16.63 2.89 -7.67
C ASP A 325 16.24 1.50 -7.15
N LEU A 326 14.97 1.09 -7.31
CA LEU A 326 14.51 -0.25 -6.99
C LEU A 326 15.14 -1.31 -7.90
N GLU A 327 15.27 -1.01 -9.21
CA GLU A 327 15.98 -1.89 -10.16
C GLU A 327 17.46 -2.07 -9.78
N ARG A 328 18.12 -1.03 -9.31
CA ARG A 328 19.49 -1.10 -8.81
C ARG A 328 19.60 -1.95 -7.54
N ALA A 329 18.65 -1.80 -6.60
CA ALA A 329 18.65 -2.51 -5.33
C ALA A 329 18.38 -4.02 -5.47
N GLY A 330 17.49 -4.44 -6.40
CA GLY A 330 17.06 -5.84 -6.48
C GLY A 330 16.73 -6.35 -7.88
N GLY A 331 16.93 -5.56 -8.93
CA GLY A 331 16.62 -5.91 -10.32
C GLY A 331 15.18 -5.58 -10.73
N PRO A 332 14.85 -5.72 -12.03
CA PRO A 332 13.56 -5.28 -12.58
C PRO A 332 12.35 -6.01 -11.97
N GLY A 333 12.48 -7.31 -11.67
CA GLY A 333 11.40 -8.06 -11.02
C GLY A 333 11.10 -7.57 -9.60
N TYR A 334 12.15 -7.17 -8.85
CA TYR A 334 11.99 -6.56 -7.55
C TYR A 334 11.31 -5.18 -7.65
N ALA A 335 11.72 -4.35 -8.60
CA ALA A 335 11.10 -3.05 -8.84
C ALA A 335 9.61 -3.19 -9.16
N GLN A 336 9.22 -4.13 -10.03
CA GLN A 336 7.82 -4.43 -10.31
C GLN A 336 7.05 -4.76 -9.03
N LEU A 337 7.56 -5.65 -8.20
CA LEU A 337 6.91 -6.05 -6.95
C LEU A 337 6.75 -4.88 -5.97
N ALA A 338 7.82 -4.09 -5.79
CA ALA A 338 7.82 -2.96 -4.87
C ALA A 338 6.87 -1.84 -5.33
N LEU A 339 6.78 -1.56 -6.64
CA LEU A 339 5.83 -0.59 -7.20
C LEU A 339 4.37 -1.04 -7.01
N LEU A 340 4.07 -2.32 -7.17
CA LEU A 340 2.74 -2.87 -6.87
C LEU A 340 2.38 -2.73 -5.39
N ALA A 341 3.34 -2.90 -4.49
CA ALA A 341 3.13 -2.76 -3.05
C ALA A 341 2.98 -1.30 -2.58
N TYR A 342 3.51 -0.32 -3.33
CA TYR A 342 3.66 1.07 -2.91
C TYR A 342 2.35 1.70 -2.42
N ARG A 343 1.37 1.84 -3.31
CA ARG A 343 0.09 2.48 -2.96
C ARG A 343 -0.74 1.65 -2.00
N GLN A 344 -0.64 0.31 -2.07
CA GLN A 344 -1.32 -0.56 -1.11
C GLN A 344 -0.79 -0.37 0.31
N ALA A 345 0.53 -0.28 0.48
CA ALA A 345 1.12 -0.03 1.80
C ALA A 345 0.62 1.27 2.42
N LEU A 346 0.49 2.35 1.62
CA LEU A 346 -0.03 3.63 2.08
C LEU A 346 -1.55 3.59 2.34
N ALA A 347 -2.33 3.04 1.38
CA ALA A 347 -3.79 3.08 1.42
C ALA A 347 -4.42 2.18 2.51
N ALA A 348 -3.63 1.36 3.19
CA ALA A 348 -4.09 0.62 4.36
C ALA A 348 -4.04 1.45 5.65
N HIS A 349 -3.78 2.78 5.55
CA HIS A 349 -3.65 3.68 6.68
C HIS A 349 -4.59 4.88 6.59
N GLY A 350 -5.00 5.38 7.75
CA GLY A 350 -5.63 6.70 7.90
C GLY A 350 -4.63 7.70 8.50
N LEU A 351 -4.29 8.75 7.76
CA LEU A 351 -3.42 9.84 8.23
C LEU A 351 -4.28 10.99 8.77
N VAL A 352 -4.21 11.19 10.07
CA VAL A 352 -4.98 12.19 10.80
C VAL A 352 -4.08 13.11 11.61
N ALA A 353 -4.62 14.17 12.16
CA ALA A 353 -3.91 15.06 13.07
C ALA A 353 -4.46 14.93 14.49
N ASP A 354 -3.58 14.87 15.49
CA ASP A 354 -3.98 15.05 16.88
C ASP A 354 -4.39 16.51 17.14
N ILE A 355 -4.90 16.77 18.33
CA ILE A 355 -5.43 18.09 18.74
C ILE A 355 -4.37 19.20 18.71
N ASN A 356 -3.09 18.86 18.84
CA ASN A 356 -1.95 19.79 18.73
C ASN A 356 -1.43 19.95 17.29
N GLY A 357 -2.01 19.23 16.30
CA GLY A 357 -1.64 19.26 14.90
C GLY A 357 -0.57 18.24 14.50
N ASP A 358 -0.06 17.43 15.43
CA ASP A 358 0.91 16.38 15.13
C ASP A 358 0.28 15.27 14.29
N PRO A 359 1.03 14.67 13.36
CA PRO A 359 0.51 13.58 12.55
C PRO A 359 0.36 12.28 13.36
N MET A 360 -0.75 11.60 13.16
CA MET A 360 -0.99 10.23 13.62
C MET A 360 -1.37 9.37 12.41
N LEU A 361 -0.77 8.19 12.29
CA LEU A 361 -0.98 7.29 11.15
C LEU A 361 -1.46 5.93 11.66
N PHE A 362 -2.73 5.61 11.40
CA PHE A 362 -3.34 4.38 11.88
C PHE A 362 -3.47 3.35 10.76
N ALA A 363 -2.73 2.25 10.88
CA ALA A 363 -2.94 1.08 10.04
C ALA A 363 -4.28 0.42 10.34
N LYS A 364 -4.96 -0.08 9.30
CA LYS A 364 -6.08 -1.02 9.44
C LYS A 364 -5.62 -2.41 9.01
N GLU A 365 -5.88 -3.41 9.80
CA GLU A 365 -5.68 -4.80 9.44
C GLU A 365 -6.79 -5.28 8.50
N ASN A 366 -6.63 -4.89 7.22
CA ASN A 366 -7.58 -5.20 6.17
C ASN A 366 -7.72 -6.71 5.93
N PHE A 367 -8.94 -7.15 5.65
CA PHE A 367 -9.28 -8.55 5.31
C PHE A 367 -8.80 -9.56 6.35
N SER A 368 -8.95 -9.21 7.62
CA SER A 368 -8.65 -10.03 8.80
C SER A 368 -9.70 -9.75 9.89
N ASN A 369 -9.33 -9.11 10.99
CA ASN A 369 -10.23 -8.72 12.07
C ASN A 369 -10.67 -7.25 12.01
N GLY A 370 -9.97 -6.43 11.22
CA GLY A 370 -10.19 -4.98 11.13
C GLY A 370 -9.63 -4.19 12.29
N ASP A 371 -8.76 -4.78 13.09
CA ASP A 371 -8.08 -4.10 14.17
C ASP A 371 -7.19 -2.98 13.62
N MET A 372 -6.90 -1.99 14.42
CA MET A 372 -6.12 -0.84 14.00
C MET A 372 -4.88 -0.63 14.85
N ALA A 373 -3.82 -0.12 14.21
CA ALA A 373 -2.49 0.03 14.79
C ALA A 373 -1.96 -1.29 15.39
N THR A 374 -2.37 -2.42 14.79
CA THR A 374 -1.93 -3.77 15.15
C THR A 374 -0.42 -3.86 15.03
N VAL A 375 0.27 -4.16 16.11
CA VAL A 375 1.74 -4.05 16.19
C VAL A 375 2.44 -5.07 15.29
N ASP A 376 1.89 -6.28 15.15
CA ASP A 376 2.40 -7.31 14.24
C ASP A 376 2.09 -7.04 12.75
N VAL A 377 1.26 -6.01 12.45
CA VAL A 377 1.07 -5.42 11.12
C VAL A 377 2.00 -4.22 10.90
N LEU A 378 2.25 -3.41 11.92
CA LEU A 378 3.21 -2.31 11.85
C LEU A 378 4.64 -2.83 11.60
N TYR A 379 5.02 -3.90 12.28
CA TYR A 379 6.36 -4.48 12.18
C TYR A 379 6.74 -4.91 10.75
N PRO A 380 5.96 -5.72 10.03
CA PRO A 380 6.27 -6.05 8.64
C PRO A 380 6.17 -4.87 7.68
N SER A 381 5.33 -3.87 7.94
CA SER A 381 5.18 -2.70 7.05
C SER A 381 6.27 -1.63 7.27
N ALA A 382 6.94 -1.64 8.43
CA ALA A 382 7.91 -0.62 8.83
C ALA A 382 9.05 -0.35 7.83
N PRO A 383 9.61 -1.33 7.08
CA PRO A 383 10.63 -1.06 6.09
C PRO A 383 10.25 0.00 5.05
N PHE A 384 8.98 0.07 4.64
CA PHE A 384 8.47 1.10 3.74
C PHE A 384 8.65 2.51 4.34
N PHE A 385 8.21 2.69 5.58
CA PHE A 385 8.26 3.98 6.25
C PHE A 385 9.68 4.38 6.64
N LEU A 386 10.49 3.44 7.09
CA LEU A 386 11.92 3.65 7.34
C LEU A 386 12.70 4.05 6.09
N PHE A 387 12.27 3.58 4.93
CA PHE A 387 12.89 3.89 3.65
C PHE A 387 12.51 5.29 3.15
N PHE A 388 11.23 5.67 3.22
CA PHE A 388 10.73 6.91 2.65
C PHE A 388 10.67 8.08 3.65
N ASN A 389 10.11 7.85 4.84
CA ASN A 389 9.91 8.90 5.86
C ASN A 389 9.73 8.29 7.26
N PRO A 390 10.79 8.24 8.07
CA PRO A 390 10.71 7.70 9.43
C PRO A 390 9.72 8.42 10.35
N ALA A 391 9.37 9.69 10.09
CA ALA A 391 8.35 10.39 10.87
C ALA A 391 6.94 9.77 10.70
N LEU A 392 6.67 9.09 9.57
CA LEU A 392 5.44 8.32 9.41
C LEU A 392 5.45 7.03 10.25
N LEU A 393 6.61 6.39 10.43
CA LEU A 393 6.71 5.27 11.37
C LEU A 393 6.53 5.75 12.82
N GLU A 394 7.11 6.90 13.17
CA GLU A 394 6.85 7.51 14.48
C GLU A 394 5.37 7.77 14.69
N ALA A 395 4.68 8.35 13.69
CA ALA A 395 3.25 8.60 13.72
C ALA A 395 2.40 7.32 13.89
N GLN A 396 2.93 6.13 13.52
CA GLN A 396 2.28 4.85 13.74
C GLN A 396 2.53 4.28 15.14
N VAL A 397 3.78 4.31 15.61
CA VAL A 397 4.13 3.66 16.88
C VAL A 397 3.77 4.53 18.09
N ARG A 398 3.77 5.86 17.95
CA ARG A 398 3.46 6.80 19.05
C ARG A 398 2.10 6.54 19.70
N PRO A 399 0.97 6.38 18.97
CA PRO A 399 -0.32 6.06 19.57
C PRO A 399 -0.31 4.77 20.41
N VAL A 400 0.45 3.77 19.99
CA VAL A 400 0.60 2.49 20.70
C VAL A 400 1.43 2.68 21.99
N LEU A 401 2.51 3.46 21.91
CA LEU A 401 3.36 3.79 23.06
C LEU A 401 2.60 4.61 24.11
N GLU A 402 1.82 5.61 23.68
CA GLU A 402 0.95 6.40 24.55
C GLU A 402 -0.08 5.51 25.27
N TYR A 403 -0.73 4.61 24.54
CA TYR A 403 -1.67 3.66 25.13
C TYR A 403 -1.00 2.75 26.17
N ALA A 404 0.17 2.20 25.83
CA ALA A 404 0.93 1.33 26.73
C ALA A 404 1.39 2.04 28.02
N ALA A 405 1.55 3.38 27.97
CA ALA A 405 1.88 4.21 29.13
C ALA A 405 0.65 4.59 29.98
N MET A 406 -0.58 4.37 29.48
CA MET A 406 -1.80 4.66 30.25
C MET A 406 -1.98 3.68 31.42
N PRO A 407 -2.55 4.11 32.55
CA PRO A 407 -2.82 3.22 33.70
C PRO A 407 -3.77 2.06 33.39
N ARG A 408 -4.52 2.12 32.28
CA ARG A 408 -5.44 1.07 31.84
C ARG A 408 -4.69 -0.17 31.31
N TRP A 409 -3.51 0.03 30.66
CA TRP A 409 -2.66 -1.07 30.22
C TRP A 409 -1.80 -1.56 31.39
N LYS A 410 -2.16 -2.71 31.97
CA LYS A 410 -1.56 -3.21 33.23
C LYS A 410 -0.53 -4.31 33.04
N PHE A 411 -0.41 -4.82 31.80
CA PHE A 411 0.44 -5.97 31.52
C PHE A 411 1.92 -5.57 31.42
N PRO A 412 2.85 -6.50 31.69
CA PRO A 412 4.29 -6.25 31.61
C PRO A 412 4.86 -6.28 30.18
N PHE A 413 4.03 -6.55 29.20
CA PHE A 413 4.34 -6.65 27.77
C PHE A 413 3.59 -5.60 26.94
N ALA A 414 3.94 -5.48 25.66
CA ALA A 414 3.34 -4.52 24.75
C ALA A 414 1.91 -4.92 24.33
N PRO A 415 1.03 -3.94 24.04
CA PRO A 415 -0.30 -4.21 23.50
C PRO A 415 -0.22 -4.68 22.05
N HIS A 416 -1.28 -5.41 21.61
CA HIS A 416 -1.41 -5.88 20.24
C HIS A 416 -2.01 -4.82 19.31
N ASP A 417 -3.10 -4.14 19.71
CA ASP A 417 -3.86 -3.19 18.89
C ASP A 417 -4.42 -2.03 19.73
N LEU A 418 -5.10 -1.10 19.06
CA LEU A 418 -5.79 0.01 19.70
C LEU A 418 -7.32 -0.05 19.59
N GLY A 419 -7.89 -1.12 19.06
CA GLY A 419 -9.31 -1.28 18.79
C GLY A 419 -9.60 -1.60 17.33
N ARG A 420 -10.86 -1.50 16.91
CA ARG A 420 -11.29 -1.77 15.53
C ARG A 420 -11.51 -0.50 14.73
N TYR A 421 -10.94 -0.46 13.53
CA TYR A 421 -11.02 0.69 12.63
C TYR A 421 -12.48 1.14 12.38
N PRO A 422 -12.80 2.41 12.54
CA PRO A 422 -11.95 3.57 12.80
C PRO A 422 -11.89 4.02 14.28
N LEU A 423 -12.19 3.14 15.24
CA LEU A 423 -12.32 3.47 16.67
C LEU A 423 -11.12 2.90 17.46
N ALA A 424 -10.12 3.75 17.73
CA ALA A 424 -8.94 3.42 18.52
C ALA A 424 -9.16 3.74 20.00
N ASN A 425 -9.94 2.90 20.72
CA ASN A 425 -10.36 3.16 22.09
C ASN A 425 -9.82 2.15 23.11
N GLY A 426 -8.84 1.32 22.73
CA GLY A 426 -8.19 0.29 23.53
C GLY A 426 -8.25 -1.08 22.87
N GLN A 427 -7.34 -1.94 23.24
CA GLN A 427 -7.16 -3.26 22.63
C GLN A 427 -8.42 -4.12 22.69
N GLU A 428 -8.76 -4.73 21.56
CA GLU A 428 -9.86 -5.70 21.43
C GLU A 428 -9.37 -7.15 21.25
N TYR A 429 -8.16 -7.35 20.71
CA TYR A 429 -7.62 -8.69 20.47
C TYR A 429 -7.39 -9.47 21.77
N GLY A 430 -7.54 -10.82 21.69
CA GLY A 430 -7.30 -11.74 22.80
C GLY A 430 -8.17 -11.42 24.02
N GLY A 431 -7.55 -11.38 25.19
CA GLY A 431 -8.21 -10.99 26.44
C GLY A 431 -8.42 -9.49 26.62
N GLY A 432 -8.11 -8.66 25.62
CA GLY A 432 -8.19 -7.20 25.68
C GLY A 432 -7.36 -6.64 26.83
N GLU A 433 -7.93 -5.73 27.61
CA GLU A 433 -7.32 -5.15 28.81
C GLU A 433 -7.59 -5.95 30.09
N GLN A 434 -8.29 -7.09 30.00
CA GLN A 434 -8.81 -7.80 31.16
C GLN A 434 -7.95 -8.99 31.57
N THR A 435 -7.48 -9.79 30.59
CA THR A 435 -6.74 -11.01 30.85
C THR A 435 -5.55 -11.18 29.89
N GLU A 436 -4.59 -12.04 30.26
CA GLU A 436 -3.46 -12.42 29.39
C GLU A 436 -3.84 -13.52 28.40
N GLU A 437 -5.11 -13.97 28.38
CA GLU A 437 -5.57 -15.04 27.50
C GLU A 437 -5.46 -14.63 26.03
N ASN A 438 -4.84 -15.49 25.22
CA ASN A 438 -4.60 -15.25 23.79
C ASN A 438 -3.84 -13.96 23.45
N GLN A 439 -3.08 -13.40 24.39
CA GLN A 439 -2.17 -12.29 24.11
C GLN A 439 -0.92 -12.79 23.35
N MET A 440 -0.19 -11.85 22.76
CA MET A 440 1.05 -12.10 22.01
C MET A 440 2.26 -11.40 22.66
N PRO A 441 2.59 -11.73 23.92
CA PRO A 441 3.45 -10.89 24.75
C PRO A 441 4.90 -10.78 24.28
N VAL A 442 5.52 -11.87 23.83
CA VAL A 442 6.90 -11.87 23.30
C VAL A 442 6.94 -11.26 21.92
N GLU A 443 5.93 -11.54 21.11
CA GLU A 443 5.80 -11.03 19.73
C GLU A 443 5.76 -9.49 19.72
N GLU A 444 4.79 -8.89 20.41
CA GLU A 444 4.56 -7.46 20.34
C GLU A 444 5.64 -6.65 21.06
N SER A 445 6.14 -7.19 22.18
CA SER A 445 7.26 -6.55 22.87
C SER A 445 8.53 -6.57 22.02
N GLY A 446 8.82 -7.69 21.36
CA GLY A 446 9.95 -7.82 20.43
C GLY A 446 9.82 -6.86 19.24
N ASN A 447 8.64 -6.79 18.64
CA ASN A 447 8.32 -5.88 17.52
C ASN A 447 8.64 -4.42 17.89
N LEU A 448 8.09 -3.91 19.00
CA LEU A 448 8.27 -2.51 19.39
C LEU A 448 9.69 -2.19 19.85
N LEU A 449 10.41 -3.14 20.46
CA LEU A 449 11.83 -2.94 20.78
C LEU A 449 12.67 -2.79 19.52
N ILE A 450 12.45 -3.61 18.48
CA ILE A 450 13.16 -3.53 17.21
C ILE A 450 12.79 -2.24 16.48
N LEU A 451 11.51 -1.90 16.41
CA LEU A 451 11.03 -0.69 15.74
C LEU A 451 11.52 0.59 16.43
N GLY A 452 11.59 0.62 17.76
CA GLY A 452 12.14 1.75 18.52
C GLY A 452 13.61 2.04 18.18
N ALA A 453 14.43 0.99 18.07
CA ALA A 453 15.82 1.13 17.67
C ALA A 453 15.97 1.52 16.19
N ALA A 454 15.20 0.90 15.29
CA ALA A 454 15.22 1.21 13.87
C ALA A 454 14.81 2.67 13.61
N LEU A 455 13.78 3.15 14.31
CA LEU A 455 13.32 4.54 14.23
C LEU A 455 14.41 5.51 14.71
N GLY A 456 14.98 5.28 15.91
CA GLY A 456 16.02 6.14 16.45
C GLY A 456 17.26 6.24 15.54
N ARG A 457 17.68 5.13 14.92
CA ARG A 457 18.76 5.14 13.91
C ARG A 457 18.37 5.90 12.65
N ALA A 458 17.17 5.67 12.14
CA ALA A 458 16.73 6.30 10.90
C ALA A 458 16.57 7.82 11.03
N GLN A 459 16.12 8.29 12.19
CA GLN A 459 15.99 9.72 12.51
C GLN A 459 17.33 10.36 12.96
N GLY A 460 18.30 9.57 13.42
CA GLY A 460 19.51 10.06 14.08
C GLY A 460 19.22 10.72 15.43
N ASP A 461 18.10 10.40 16.04
CA ASP A 461 17.59 10.96 17.29
C ASP A 461 16.87 9.88 18.10
N TRP A 462 17.00 9.94 19.41
CA TRP A 462 16.47 8.96 20.35
C TRP A 462 15.32 9.52 21.20
N HIS A 463 14.65 10.60 20.77
CA HIS A 463 13.62 11.27 21.55
C HIS A 463 12.44 10.35 21.90
N VAL A 464 11.96 9.52 20.96
CA VAL A 464 10.88 8.55 21.21
C VAL A 464 11.32 7.51 22.26
N ALA A 465 12.52 6.96 22.09
CA ALA A 465 13.08 6.03 23.10
C ALA A 465 13.22 6.67 24.47
N LYS A 466 13.61 7.95 24.53
CA LYS A 466 13.72 8.70 25.78
C LYS A 466 12.38 8.96 26.45
N GLU A 467 11.39 9.36 25.67
CA GLU A 467 10.04 9.66 26.15
C GLU A 467 9.35 8.43 26.74
N PHE A 468 9.46 7.29 26.05
CA PHE A 468 8.81 6.02 26.46
C PHE A 468 9.80 5.00 27.03
N TRP A 469 10.90 5.48 27.63
CA TRP A 469 11.94 4.62 28.19
C TRP A 469 11.42 3.63 29.27
N PRO A 470 10.46 4.02 30.15
CA PRO A 470 9.87 3.07 31.11
C PRO A 470 9.19 1.87 30.45
N GLU A 471 8.46 2.09 29.35
CA GLU A 471 7.74 1.05 28.60
C GLU A 471 8.72 0.12 27.90
N PHE A 472 9.69 0.65 27.16
CA PHE A 472 10.75 -0.14 26.54
C PHE A 472 11.55 -0.96 27.57
N THR A 473 11.84 -0.37 28.74
CA THR A 473 12.55 -1.08 29.82
C THR A 473 11.68 -2.22 30.40
N LYS A 474 10.39 -2.00 30.57
CA LYS A 474 9.43 -3.01 31.05
C LYS A 474 9.39 -4.20 30.07
N TRP A 475 9.27 -3.93 28.77
CA TRP A 475 9.23 -4.95 27.74
C TRP A 475 10.55 -5.70 27.57
N ALA A 476 11.68 -5.00 27.63
CA ALA A 476 12.99 -5.63 27.56
C ALA A 476 13.22 -6.60 28.74
N LYS A 477 12.76 -6.27 29.95
CA LYS A 477 12.80 -7.19 31.09
C LYS A 477 11.94 -8.43 30.86
N TYR A 478 10.72 -8.25 30.35
CA TYR A 478 9.81 -9.33 30.02
C TYR A 478 10.39 -10.28 28.97
N VAL A 479 10.89 -9.72 27.87
CA VAL A 479 11.49 -10.48 26.77
C VAL A 479 12.77 -11.20 27.20
N ARG A 480 13.59 -10.58 28.07
CA ARG A 480 14.77 -11.24 28.66
C ARG A 480 14.41 -12.48 29.48
N GLU A 481 13.27 -12.43 30.19
CA GLU A 481 12.82 -13.53 31.02
C GLU A 481 12.11 -14.63 30.23
N LYS A 482 11.28 -14.26 29.23
CA LYS A 482 10.34 -15.16 28.55
C LYS A 482 10.69 -15.47 27.10
N GLY A 483 11.64 -14.76 26.48
CA GLY A 483 11.81 -14.77 25.03
C GLY A 483 12.73 -15.85 24.49
N LEU A 484 13.63 -16.45 25.29
CA LEU A 484 14.54 -17.49 24.77
C LEU A 484 13.78 -18.76 24.37
N ASP A 485 12.82 -19.18 25.17
CA ASP A 485 11.98 -20.35 24.93
C ASP A 485 10.51 -19.93 25.10
N PRO A 486 9.89 -19.32 24.08
CA PRO A 486 8.58 -18.71 24.21
C PRO A 486 7.49 -19.74 24.55
N GLU A 487 6.61 -19.38 25.47
CA GLU A 487 5.41 -20.14 25.79
C GLU A 487 4.42 -20.16 24.61
N ASN A 488 3.37 -20.94 24.70
CA ASN A 488 2.36 -21.08 23.66
C ASN A 488 1.62 -19.76 23.40
N GLN A 489 1.88 -19.13 22.27
CA GLN A 489 1.24 -17.89 21.81
C GLN A 489 1.19 -17.86 20.29
N LEU A 490 0.42 -16.93 19.72
CA LEU A 490 0.55 -16.55 18.31
C LEU A 490 1.78 -15.67 18.10
N CYS A 491 2.20 -15.55 16.87
CA CYS A 491 3.21 -14.61 16.41
C CYS A 491 2.84 -14.18 14.98
N THR A 492 3.66 -13.39 14.27
CA THR A 492 3.35 -12.92 12.91
C THR A 492 3.19 -14.02 11.85
N ASP A 493 3.43 -15.26 12.19
CA ASP A 493 3.02 -16.45 11.43
C ASP A 493 1.81 -17.16 12.09
N ASP A 494 0.91 -16.39 12.67
CA ASP A 494 -0.28 -16.80 13.44
C ASP A 494 -1.25 -17.68 12.67
N PHE A 495 -1.38 -17.47 11.36
CA PHE A 495 -2.17 -18.32 10.46
C PHE A 495 -1.69 -19.79 10.47
N ALA A 496 -0.49 -20.04 10.94
CA ALA A 496 0.02 -21.38 11.23
C ALA A 496 -0.39 -21.89 12.63
N GLY A 497 -1.07 -21.08 13.43
CA GLY A 497 -1.62 -21.40 14.74
C GLY A 497 -0.65 -21.17 15.90
N HIS A 498 -1.16 -21.26 17.13
CA HIS A 498 -0.38 -21.14 18.35
C HIS A 498 0.75 -22.18 18.41
N LEU A 499 1.94 -21.74 18.78
CA LEU A 499 3.10 -22.60 18.89
C LEU A 499 3.99 -22.18 20.08
N ALA A 500 4.23 -23.13 20.99
CA ALA A 500 5.28 -22.99 21.99
C ALA A 500 6.64 -23.36 21.40
N HIS A 501 7.70 -22.91 22.05
CA HIS A 501 9.08 -23.24 21.68
C HIS A 501 9.49 -22.75 20.28
N ASN A 502 8.81 -21.72 19.75
CA ASN A 502 9.01 -21.20 18.40
C ASN A 502 10.40 -20.56 18.26
N ALA A 503 11.24 -21.17 17.41
CA ALA A 503 12.62 -20.73 17.23
C ALA A 503 12.74 -19.37 16.56
N ASN A 504 11.83 -19.00 15.64
CA ASN A 504 11.86 -17.69 14.98
C ASN A 504 11.35 -16.56 15.90
N LEU A 505 10.35 -16.84 16.75
CA LEU A 505 9.92 -15.90 17.79
C LEU A 505 11.02 -15.65 18.83
N SER A 506 11.79 -16.69 19.18
CA SER A 506 12.97 -16.54 20.03
C SER A 506 14.05 -15.64 19.40
N ILE A 507 14.26 -15.70 18.08
CA ILE A 507 15.15 -14.76 17.37
C ILE A 507 14.67 -13.33 17.54
N LYS A 508 13.37 -13.06 17.32
CA LYS A 508 12.78 -11.73 17.51
C LYS A 508 13.04 -11.20 18.94
N ALA A 509 12.85 -12.05 19.93
CA ALA A 509 13.12 -11.70 21.32
C ALA A 509 14.60 -11.31 21.55
N ILE A 510 15.52 -12.10 21.03
CA ILE A 510 16.97 -11.86 21.15
C ILE A 510 17.36 -10.55 20.44
N GLU A 511 16.86 -10.31 19.24
CA GLU A 511 17.09 -9.06 18.51
C GLU A 511 16.43 -7.86 19.19
N GLY A 512 15.24 -8.04 19.78
CA GLY A 512 14.60 -7.03 20.63
C GLY A 512 15.46 -6.60 21.80
N LEU A 513 16.18 -7.52 22.45
CA LEU A 513 17.14 -7.16 23.52
C LEU A 513 18.36 -6.41 22.97
N GLY A 514 18.88 -6.81 21.81
CA GLY A 514 19.94 -6.09 21.12
C GLY A 514 19.51 -4.68 20.73
N ALA A 515 18.30 -4.53 20.21
CA ALA A 515 17.66 -3.27 19.85
C ALA A 515 17.48 -2.37 21.10
N TYR A 516 17.05 -2.92 22.23
CA TYR A 516 16.98 -2.18 23.49
C TYR A 516 18.35 -1.70 23.96
N ALA A 517 19.37 -2.55 23.85
CA ALA A 517 20.75 -2.16 24.15
C ALA A 517 21.23 -1.00 23.25
N GLU A 518 20.84 -0.98 21.98
CA GLU A 518 21.13 0.11 21.03
C GLU A 518 20.45 1.42 21.47
N MET A 519 19.16 1.36 21.83
CA MET A 519 18.44 2.52 22.38
C MET A 519 19.11 3.04 23.66
N ALA A 520 19.48 2.13 24.59
CA ALA A 520 20.20 2.49 25.82
C ALA A 520 21.53 3.23 25.53
N ARG A 521 22.29 2.73 24.55
CA ARG A 521 23.55 3.39 24.11
C ARG A 521 23.30 4.77 23.54
N GLY A 522 22.25 4.90 22.72
CA GLY A 522 21.83 6.19 22.16
C GLY A 522 21.40 7.21 23.23
N LEU A 523 20.88 6.75 24.35
CA LEU A 523 20.51 7.58 25.50
C LEU A 523 21.66 7.80 26.49
N GLY A 524 22.83 7.22 26.27
CA GLY A 524 23.98 7.33 27.18
C GLY A 524 23.96 6.37 28.36
N GLU A 525 22.99 5.43 28.41
CA GLU A 525 22.85 4.42 29.45
C GLU A 525 23.78 3.22 29.17
N ASN A 526 25.08 3.47 29.09
CA ASN A 526 26.08 2.49 28.62
C ASN A 526 26.11 1.20 29.44
N SER A 527 25.93 1.27 30.78
CA SER A 527 25.91 0.08 31.63
C SER A 527 24.72 -0.84 31.31
N VAL A 528 23.55 -0.25 31.01
CA VAL A 528 22.36 -0.98 30.58
C VAL A 528 22.59 -1.59 29.20
N ALA A 529 23.17 -0.83 28.28
CA ALA A 529 23.51 -1.28 26.94
C ALA A 529 24.45 -2.49 26.95
N ASP A 530 25.49 -2.46 27.76
CA ASP A 530 26.48 -3.55 27.87
C ASP A 530 25.85 -4.83 28.50
N ASP A 531 25.01 -4.69 29.53
CA ASP A 531 24.32 -5.81 30.17
C ASP A 531 23.35 -6.50 29.20
N TYR A 532 22.53 -5.73 28.48
CA TYR A 532 21.56 -6.30 27.53
C TYR A 532 22.23 -6.84 26.24
N THR A 533 23.31 -6.23 25.79
CA THR A 533 24.13 -6.78 24.69
C THR A 533 24.72 -8.14 25.08
N ALA A 534 25.25 -8.26 26.30
CA ALA A 534 25.80 -9.52 26.79
C ALA A 534 24.70 -10.61 26.94
N ALA A 535 23.53 -10.22 27.46
CA ALA A 535 22.39 -11.12 27.59
C ALA A 535 21.89 -11.61 26.21
N ALA A 536 21.72 -10.71 25.23
CA ALA A 536 21.30 -11.05 23.88
C ALA A 536 22.29 -12.02 23.21
N LYS A 537 23.61 -11.78 23.31
CA LYS A 537 24.65 -12.69 22.78
C LYS A 537 24.64 -14.04 23.45
N GLN A 538 24.44 -14.09 24.77
CA GLN A 538 24.32 -15.35 25.49
C GLN A 538 23.09 -16.13 25.03
N MET A 539 21.94 -15.46 24.89
CA MET A 539 20.71 -16.10 24.40
C MET A 539 20.86 -16.59 22.95
N ALA A 540 21.50 -15.82 22.07
CA ALA A 540 21.79 -16.24 20.70
C ALA A 540 22.66 -17.52 20.63
N ALA A 541 23.68 -17.64 21.48
CA ALA A 541 24.51 -18.84 21.58
C ALA A 541 23.70 -20.06 22.10
N GLN A 542 22.81 -19.86 23.07
CA GLN A 542 21.90 -20.89 23.57
C GLN A 542 20.90 -21.31 22.47
N TRP A 543 20.29 -20.32 21.79
CA TRP A 543 19.37 -20.54 20.69
C TRP A 543 19.99 -21.43 19.60
N GLU A 544 21.24 -21.15 19.18
CA GLU A 544 21.92 -21.95 18.16
C GLU A 544 22.05 -23.41 18.58
N THR A 545 22.30 -23.67 19.87
CA THR A 545 22.37 -25.02 20.42
C THR A 545 21.00 -25.71 20.43
N MET A 546 19.95 -25.00 20.85
CA MET A 546 18.58 -25.53 21.00
C MET A 546 17.93 -25.80 19.65
N ALA A 547 18.12 -24.89 18.68
CA ALA A 547 17.46 -24.92 17.38
C ALA A 547 18.15 -25.83 16.37
N ARG A 548 19.45 -26.15 16.52
CA ARG A 548 20.23 -26.87 15.52
C ARG A 548 19.68 -28.27 15.22
N ASP A 549 19.53 -28.58 13.91
CA ASP A 549 19.08 -29.89 13.43
C ASP A 549 19.76 -30.25 12.09
N GLY A 550 20.98 -30.82 12.18
CA GLY A 550 21.75 -31.16 10.99
C GLY A 550 22.16 -29.96 10.14
N ASP A 551 21.59 -29.84 8.95
CA ASP A 551 21.89 -28.81 7.94
C ASP A 551 20.91 -27.62 7.97
N HIS A 552 20.09 -27.48 9.03
CA HIS A 552 19.13 -26.41 9.22
C HIS A 552 18.85 -26.15 10.71
N TYR A 553 17.94 -25.21 11.01
CA TYR A 553 17.43 -24.95 12.35
C TYR A 553 15.92 -25.21 12.42
N LYS A 554 15.48 -25.81 13.54
CA LYS A 554 14.11 -26.25 13.77
C LYS A 554 13.08 -25.09 13.71
N LEU A 555 11.83 -25.43 13.42
CA LEU A 555 10.66 -24.57 13.63
C LEU A 555 10.43 -24.32 15.13
N ALA A 556 10.45 -25.37 15.94
CA ALA A 556 10.29 -25.32 17.38
C ALA A 556 11.35 -26.21 18.06
N PHE A 557 11.88 -25.79 19.22
CA PHE A 557 13.02 -26.44 19.86
C PHE A 557 12.77 -27.91 20.21
N ASP A 558 11.53 -28.25 20.51
CA ASP A 558 11.09 -29.61 20.88
C ASP A 558 10.69 -30.50 19.68
N ARG A 559 10.79 -29.99 18.42
CA ARG A 559 10.32 -30.66 17.20
C ARG A 559 11.45 -30.91 16.21
N PRO A 560 12.24 -31.98 16.37
CA PRO A 560 13.28 -32.35 15.42
C PRO A 560 12.68 -32.70 14.04
N GLY A 561 13.42 -32.43 12.94
CA GLY A 561 12.99 -32.63 11.56
C GLY A 561 12.05 -31.55 11.03
N THR A 562 11.81 -30.48 11.79
CA THR A 562 11.00 -29.35 11.37
C THR A 562 11.88 -28.16 11.02
N TRP A 563 11.37 -27.27 10.15
CA TRP A 563 12.04 -26.03 9.78
C TRP A 563 11.03 -24.91 9.50
N SER A 564 11.48 -23.67 9.59
CA SER A 564 10.71 -22.48 9.22
C SER A 564 11.66 -21.40 8.68
N GLN A 565 11.12 -20.44 7.94
CA GLN A 565 11.87 -19.22 7.60
C GLN A 565 12.26 -18.47 8.88
N LYS A 566 13.54 -18.10 8.99
CA LYS A 566 14.06 -17.30 10.12
C LYS A 566 14.18 -15.82 9.71
N TYR A 567 13.08 -15.29 9.14
CA TYR A 567 13.03 -13.96 8.54
C TYR A 567 13.43 -12.84 9.51
N ASN A 568 13.20 -13.00 10.81
CA ASN A 568 13.59 -11.99 11.80
C ASN A 568 15.09 -11.70 11.81
N LEU A 569 15.97 -12.69 11.46
CA LEU A 569 17.43 -12.49 11.38
C LEU A 569 17.88 -11.32 10.48
N VAL A 570 17.01 -10.80 9.63
CA VAL A 570 17.33 -9.64 8.79
C VAL A 570 17.65 -8.41 9.62
N TRP A 571 17.05 -8.26 10.80
CA TRP A 571 17.27 -7.11 11.69
C TRP A 571 18.64 -7.14 12.38
N ASP A 572 19.20 -8.34 12.63
CA ASP A 572 20.58 -8.46 13.11
C ASP A 572 21.59 -7.78 12.15
N GLN A 573 21.30 -7.83 10.83
CA GLN A 573 22.09 -7.15 9.81
C GLN A 573 21.75 -5.67 9.68
N LEU A 574 20.46 -5.33 9.58
CA LEU A 574 20.03 -3.94 9.33
C LEU A 574 20.40 -3.01 10.50
N LEU A 575 20.38 -3.53 11.71
CA LEU A 575 20.75 -2.82 12.92
C LEU A 575 22.21 -3.06 13.36
N ASP A 576 23.02 -3.79 12.57
CA ASP A 576 24.41 -4.12 12.90
C ASP A 576 24.57 -4.69 14.32
N LEU A 577 23.60 -5.47 14.82
CA LEU A 577 23.60 -5.96 16.21
C LEU A 577 24.69 -7.01 16.43
N ASN A 578 24.98 -7.80 15.41
CA ASN A 578 26.01 -8.86 15.42
C ASN A 578 25.83 -9.85 16.61
N LEU A 579 24.60 -10.31 16.80
CA LEU A 579 24.21 -11.25 17.87
C LEU A 579 24.39 -12.69 17.43
N PHE A 580 24.01 -12.99 16.18
CA PHE A 580 24.11 -14.34 15.60
C PHE A 580 25.37 -14.50 14.75
N ALA A 581 25.98 -15.68 14.85
CA ALA A 581 27.11 -15.98 13.97
C ALA A 581 26.68 -16.06 12.51
N PRO A 582 27.46 -15.54 11.52
CA PRO A 582 27.10 -15.54 10.11
C PRO A 582 26.69 -16.91 9.57
N ARG A 583 27.28 -18.00 10.08
CA ARG A 583 26.93 -19.38 9.71
C ARG A 583 25.46 -19.74 9.94
N VAL A 584 24.76 -19.07 10.90
CA VAL A 584 23.33 -19.34 11.16
C VAL A 584 22.54 -19.00 9.91
N ARG A 585 22.71 -17.79 9.40
CA ARG A 585 22.08 -17.30 8.19
C ARG A 585 22.52 -18.10 6.95
N GLU A 586 23.81 -18.35 6.80
CA GLU A 586 24.37 -19.11 5.67
C GLU A 586 23.80 -20.53 5.60
N THR A 587 23.64 -21.18 6.74
CA THR A 587 23.02 -22.52 6.86
C THR A 587 21.56 -22.48 6.40
N GLU A 588 20.78 -21.53 6.89
CA GLU A 588 19.36 -21.39 6.55
C GLU A 588 19.15 -21.08 5.07
N ILE A 589 19.88 -20.11 4.49
CA ILE A 589 19.77 -19.78 3.07
C ILE A 589 20.11 -20.99 2.19
N ALA A 590 21.20 -21.71 2.50
CA ALA A 590 21.59 -22.90 1.74
C ALA A 590 20.55 -24.03 1.84
N PHE A 591 19.84 -24.12 2.97
CA PHE A 591 18.75 -25.07 3.17
C PHE A 591 17.50 -24.65 2.39
N TYR A 592 17.08 -23.38 2.49
CA TYR A 592 15.88 -22.87 1.85
C TYR A 592 15.90 -22.96 0.33
N LEU A 593 17.05 -22.72 -0.30
CA LEU A 593 17.23 -22.86 -1.75
C LEU A 593 16.89 -24.27 -2.29
N LYS A 594 16.98 -25.30 -1.44
CA LYS A 594 16.59 -26.68 -1.78
C LYS A 594 15.08 -26.94 -1.62
N HIS A 595 14.34 -26.00 -1.00
CA HIS A 595 12.94 -26.16 -0.62
C HIS A 595 12.00 -25.19 -1.34
N LEU A 596 12.49 -24.43 -2.31
CA LEU A 596 11.69 -23.56 -3.17
C LEU A 596 10.65 -24.36 -3.95
N ASN A 597 9.41 -23.93 -3.89
CA ASN A 597 8.31 -24.39 -4.74
C ASN A 597 8.19 -23.52 -6.02
N LEU A 598 7.21 -23.81 -6.85
CA LEU A 598 6.97 -23.10 -8.13
C LEU A 598 6.83 -21.59 -7.98
N TYR A 599 6.24 -21.12 -6.86
CA TYR A 599 5.90 -19.72 -6.59
C TYR A 599 6.55 -19.16 -5.31
N GLY A 600 7.53 -19.83 -4.76
CA GLY A 600 8.31 -19.32 -3.63
C GLY A 600 8.63 -20.36 -2.57
N LEU A 601 9.20 -19.87 -1.46
CA LEU A 601 9.57 -20.69 -0.31
C LEU A 601 8.38 -20.82 0.64
N PRO A 602 7.94 -22.03 1.02
CA PRO A 602 6.96 -22.18 2.11
C PRO A 602 7.47 -21.50 3.41
N LEU A 603 6.54 -21.01 4.23
CA LEU A 603 6.88 -20.41 5.50
C LEU A 603 7.61 -21.41 6.43
N ASP A 604 7.10 -22.64 6.44
CA ASP A 604 7.64 -23.76 7.19
C ASP A 604 7.19 -25.10 6.58
N ASN A 605 7.61 -26.21 7.19
CA ASN A 605 7.27 -27.54 6.67
C ASN A 605 5.90 -28.08 7.06
N ARG A 606 5.03 -27.29 7.70
CA ARG A 606 3.66 -27.72 8.09
C ARG A 606 2.67 -27.57 6.94
N ALA A 607 2.90 -26.61 6.02
CA ALA A 607 2.03 -26.35 4.86
C ALA A 607 2.81 -25.72 3.70
N ASP A 608 2.16 -25.68 2.52
CA ASP A 608 2.78 -25.15 1.29
C ASP A 608 2.54 -23.65 1.07
N TYR A 609 2.07 -22.92 2.06
CA TYR A 609 1.86 -21.48 1.96
C TYR A 609 3.03 -20.66 2.50
N THR A 610 3.08 -19.41 2.09
CA THR A 610 4.07 -18.43 2.53
C THR A 610 3.45 -17.06 2.74
N LYS A 611 4.24 -16.14 3.32
CA LYS A 611 3.95 -14.71 3.33
C LYS A 611 4.97 -13.96 2.49
N LEU A 612 4.46 -13.07 1.63
CA LEU A 612 5.25 -12.29 0.69
C LEU A 612 6.34 -11.45 1.36
N ASP A 613 5.98 -10.75 2.42
CA ASP A 613 6.87 -9.90 3.20
C ASP A 613 8.01 -10.72 3.83
N TRP A 614 7.68 -11.83 4.52
CA TRP A 614 8.68 -12.69 5.17
C TRP A 614 9.61 -13.38 4.18
N GLU A 615 9.10 -13.74 3.01
CA GLU A 615 9.93 -14.36 1.97
C GLU A 615 10.96 -13.35 1.41
N ILE A 616 10.57 -12.09 1.17
CA ILE A 616 11.50 -11.04 0.76
C ILE A 616 12.49 -10.69 1.87
N TRP A 617 12.07 -10.73 3.16
CA TRP A 617 12.99 -10.53 4.29
C TRP A 617 14.03 -11.64 4.33
N THR A 618 13.60 -12.89 4.19
CA THR A 618 14.48 -14.06 4.09
C THR A 618 15.44 -13.94 2.90
N ALA A 619 14.93 -13.60 1.72
CA ALA A 619 15.73 -13.40 0.52
C ALA A 619 16.77 -12.28 0.67
N THR A 620 16.43 -11.19 1.40
CA THR A 620 17.33 -10.03 1.60
C THR A 620 18.62 -10.41 2.33
N MET A 621 18.59 -11.45 3.16
CA MET A 621 19.77 -11.96 3.85
C MET A 621 20.75 -12.70 2.93
N ALA A 622 20.34 -13.07 1.72
CA ALA A 622 21.14 -13.82 0.76
C ALA A 622 22.07 -12.92 -0.07
N ASN A 623 23.08 -13.52 -0.68
CA ASN A 623 23.89 -12.84 -1.69
C ASN A 623 23.05 -12.52 -2.95
N PRO A 624 23.51 -11.66 -3.87
CA PRO A 624 22.71 -11.24 -5.03
C PRO A 624 22.23 -12.39 -5.93
N THR A 625 23.00 -13.46 -6.08
CA THR A 625 22.62 -14.61 -6.89
C THR A 625 21.49 -15.40 -6.24
N ASP A 626 21.63 -15.67 -4.95
CA ASP A 626 20.63 -16.40 -4.17
C ASP A 626 19.37 -15.56 -3.95
N PHE A 627 19.50 -14.22 -3.75
CA PHE A 627 18.35 -13.29 -3.73
C PHE A 627 17.49 -13.45 -4.98
N LYS A 628 18.14 -13.49 -6.16
CA LYS A 628 17.41 -13.68 -7.43
C LYS A 628 16.70 -15.04 -7.48
N ALA A 629 17.29 -16.09 -6.93
CA ALA A 629 16.67 -17.41 -6.90
C ALA A 629 15.38 -17.45 -6.05
N PHE A 630 15.30 -16.67 -4.96
CA PHE A 630 14.08 -16.46 -4.20
C PHE A 630 13.08 -15.56 -4.94
N LEU A 631 13.56 -14.49 -5.56
CA LEU A 631 12.71 -13.47 -6.19
C LEU A 631 11.99 -13.99 -7.45
N ASP A 632 12.67 -14.78 -8.30
CA ASP A 632 12.11 -15.24 -9.58
C ASP A 632 10.77 -16.01 -9.41
N PRO A 633 10.62 -16.95 -8.44
CA PRO A 633 9.33 -17.59 -8.15
C PRO A 633 8.23 -16.59 -7.70
N ILE A 634 8.59 -15.58 -6.90
CA ILE A 634 7.66 -14.56 -6.43
C ILE A 634 7.16 -13.70 -7.60
N VAL A 635 8.06 -13.24 -8.47
CA VAL A 635 7.70 -12.49 -9.68
C VAL A 635 6.81 -13.33 -10.60
N LYS A 636 7.13 -14.61 -10.73
CA LYS A 636 6.28 -15.56 -11.46
C LYS A 636 4.89 -15.66 -10.84
N TRP A 637 4.79 -15.79 -9.52
CA TRP A 637 3.52 -15.81 -8.81
C TRP A 637 2.70 -14.55 -9.07
N VAL A 638 3.26 -13.36 -8.93
CA VAL A 638 2.56 -12.08 -9.14
C VAL A 638 1.91 -12.02 -10.53
N ASN A 639 2.60 -12.54 -11.57
CA ASN A 639 2.13 -12.49 -12.94
C ASN A 639 1.20 -13.66 -13.32
N GLU A 640 1.20 -14.77 -12.57
CA GLU A 640 0.45 -15.99 -12.91
C GLU A 640 -0.67 -16.34 -11.93
N THR A 641 -0.74 -15.69 -10.77
CA THR A 641 -1.76 -16.01 -9.76
C THR A 641 -3.16 -16.00 -10.37
N PRO A 642 -3.97 -17.06 -10.10
CA PRO A 642 -5.36 -17.08 -10.55
C PRO A 642 -6.29 -16.18 -9.72
N THR A 643 -5.82 -15.71 -8.55
CA THR A 643 -6.62 -14.86 -7.65
C THR A 643 -6.45 -13.40 -8.03
N ARG A 644 -7.58 -12.73 -8.30
CA ARG A 644 -7.64 -11.35 -8.77
C ARG A 644 -8.11 -10.43 -7.65
N VAL A 645 -7.18 -10.06 -6.75
CA VAL A 645 -7.42 -9.18 -5.59
C VAL A 645 -6.20 -8.27 -5.38
N PRO A 646 -6.32 -7.15 -4.66
CA PRO A 646 -5.15 -6.40 -4.18
C PRO A 646 -4.16 -7.37 -3.54
N LEU A 647 -2.86 -7.10 -3.67
CA LEU A 647 -1.83 -8.06 -3.26
C LEU A 647 -2.18 -8.76 -1.95
N THR A 648 -2.31 -10.09 -2.03
CA THR A 648 -2.33 -10.92 -0.83
C THR A 648 -0.89 -11.05 -0.31
N ASP A 649 -0.73 -11.04 0.98
CA ASP A 649 0.53 -11.40 1.62
C ASP A 649 0.60 -12.89 1.96
N TRP A 650 -0.52 -13.63 1.85
CA TRP A 650 -0.61 -15.05 2.21
C TRP A 650 -1.13 -15.89 1.05
N TYR A 651 -0.25 -16.69 0.43
CA TYR A 651 -0.57 -17.48 -0.75
C TYR A 651 0.11 -18.87 -0.74
N ASP A 652 -0.43 -19.78 -1.55
CA ASP A 652 0.08 -21.14 -1.73
C ASP A 652 1.24 -21.15 -2.76
N THR A 653 2.41 -21.63 -2.35
CA THR A 653 3.65 -21.62 -3.15
C THR A 653 3.65 -22.65 -4.29
N LYS A 654 2.70 -23.59 -4.33
CA LYS A 654 2.59 -24.60 -5.40
C LYS A 654 1.59 -24.22 -6.48
N ASN A 655 0.46 -23.62 -6.12
CA ASN A 655 -0.61 -23.31 -7.07
C ASN A 655 -0.87 -21.80 -7.25
N GLY A 656 -0.23 -20.95 -6.45
CA GLY A 656 -0.30 -19.49 -6.54
C GLY A 656 -1.61 -18.86 -6.06
N LYS A 657 -2.54 -19.63 -5.48
CA LYS A 657 -3.81 -19.11 -4.99
C LYS A 657 -3.64 -18.38 -3.66
N GLN A 658 -4.42 -17.32 -3.48
CA GLN A 658 -4.63 -16.71 -2.17
C GLN A 658 -5.12 -17.76 -1.17
N ILE A 659 -4.56 -17.74 0.02
CA ILE A 659 -5.04 -18.50 1.18
C ILE A 659 -5.91 -17.60 2.07
N GLY A 660 -5.43 -16.42 2.37
CA GLY A 660 -6.13 -15.41 3.15
C GLY A 660 -5.47 -14.04 2.98
N PHE A 661 -5.99 -13.04 3.68
CA PHE A 661 -5.53 -11.67 3.70
C PHE A 661 -5.42 -11.02 2.30
N GLN A 662 -5.66 -9.74 2.21
CA GLN A 662 -5.42 -8.91 1.02
C GLN A 662 -5.44 -7.44 1.43
N ALA A 663 -4.90 -6.58 0.57
CA ALA A 663 -4.93 -5.13 0.76
C ALA A 663 -4.33 -4.64 2.09
N ARG A 664 -3.51 -5.46 2.77
CA ARG A 664 -2.85 -5.07 4.03
C ARG A 664 -1.59 -4.25 3.76
N SER A 665 -1.21 -3.43 4.74
CA SER A 665 0.03 -2.63 4.69
C SER A 665 1.30 -3.47 4.73
N VAL A 666 1.24 -4.71 5.21
CA VAL A 666 2.39 -5.60 5.40
C VAL A 666 3.21 -5.82 4.13
N VAL A 667 2.60 -5.67 2.95
CA VAL A 667 3.33 -5.71 1.67
C VAL A 667 4.39 -4.60 1.54
N GLY A 668 4.33 -3.56 2.38
CA GLY A 668 5.40 -2.58 2.54
C GLY A 668 6.72 -3.20 3.00
N GLY A 669 6.67 -4.40 3.59
CA GLY A 669 7.83 -5.19 3.97
C GLY A 669 8.76 -5.57 2.82
N VAL A 670 8.28 -5.57 1.57
CA VAL A 670 9.14 -5.81 0.39
C VAL A 670 10.22 -4.74 0.23
N TYR A 671 10.01 -3.54 0.82
CA TYR A 671 11.00 -2.45 0.80
C TYR A 671 12.23 -2.71 1.67
N ILE A 672 12.26 -3.79 2.46
CA ILE A 672 13.42 -4.16 3.29
C ILE A 672 14.67 -4.37 2.44
N LYS A 673 14.53 -4.85 1.20
CA LYS A 673 15.65 -5.02 0.27
C LYS A 673 16.26 -3.68 -0.15
N ALA A 674 15.41 -2.69 -0.46
CA ALA A 674 15.86 -1.32 -0.77
C ALA A 674 16.40 -0.61 0.48
N LEU A 675 15.81 -0.87 1.66
CA LEU A 675 16.28 -0.35 2.94
C LEU A 675 17.67 -0.87 3.31
N ALA A 676 17.99 -2.11 2.93
CA ALA A 676 19.30 -2.71 3.13
C ALA A 676 20.41 -2.10 2.24
N ASP A 677 20.05 -1.42 1.15
CA ASP A 677 20.97 -0.61 0.34
C ASP A 677 21.07 0.80 0.96
N LYS A 678 22.12 1.03 1.75
CA LYS A 678 22.29 2.28 2.51
C LYS A 678 22.30 3.52 1.60
N GLU A 679 22.91 3.45 0.41
CA GLU A 679 22.97 4.59 -0.51
C GLU A 679 21.58 4.96 -1.02
N VAL A 680 20.81 3.97 -1.43
CA VAL A 680 19.44 4.16 -1.90
C VAL A 680 18.52 4.62 -0.76
N ALA A 681 18.62 3.99 0.41
CA ALA A 681 17.80 4.35 1.58
C ALA A 681 18.06 5.78 2.06
N ASP A 682 19.34 6.18 2.18
CA ASP A 682 19.71 7.53 2.62
C ASP A 682 19.24 8.60 1.63
N LYS A 683 19.29 8.32 0.32
CA LYS A 683 18.74 9.20 -0.70
C LYS A 683 17.25 9.46 -0.50
N TRP A 684 16.43 8.40 -0.40
CA TRP A 684 14.97 8.51 -0.29
C TRP A 684 14.53 9.11 1.03
N ARG A 685 15.17 8.73 2.13
CA ARG A 685 14.96 9.29 3.45
C ARG A 685 15.34 10.77 3.50
N GLY A 686 16.43 11.16 2.84
CA GLY A 686 16.88 12.56 2.77
C GLY A 686 15.97 13.49 1.95
N MET A 687 14.91 12.98 1.31
CA MET A 687 13.87 13.78 0.67
C MET A 687 12.79 14.22 1.66
N ALA A 688 12.65 13.55 2.80
CA ALA A 688 11.73 13.96 3.85
C ALA A 688 12.22 15.26 4.51
N GLY A 689 11.35 16.27 4.58
CA GLY A 689 11.69 17.57 5.21
C GLY A 689 12.36 18.59 4.28
N LYS A 690 12.43 18.32 2.97
CA LYS A 690 12.81 19.31 1.93
C LYS A 690 11.54 19.87 1.25
#